data_88e0b99ba246b57d7dca7852ee24d2f7
#
_entry.id   88e0b99ba246b57d7dca7852ee24d2f7
#
_cell.length_a   1.000
_cell.length_b   1.000
_cell.length_c   1.000
_cell.angle_alpha   90.00
_cell.angle_beta   90.00
_cell.angle_gamma   90.00
#
_symmetry.space_group_name_H-M   'P 1'
#
loop_
_entity.id
_entity.type
_entity.pdbx_description
1 polymer ?
#
loop_
_entity_poly.entity_id
_entity_poly.type
_entity_poly.pdbx_seq_one_letter_code
_entity_poly.pdbx_strand_id
1 'polypeptide(L)'
;MGSRSVRCFLAAAVMTVGLSLGAGPAPAADTVADCQAMMASGKYAECLAATTKAIEEKSYGEEWPILKAQSEQALGKYPEALATIVAGIERYAWSARLRHLEYESALANGKKEQAAAALMEVEKQVATASWRYTDADDLAAIGWVAIALGADAKAVQEGFFERARKNYSNRPDGFLAAGRLALDKGDVAFAAELLTPAAKEFETNAEIQFLLSEAISSADREQSAQLLQKTLELNPHHVGAMQRVAERQIDLEDYSGAEETIRQMLSVNPHLPEAHALQTVIHQLSNKADAAAQSRAAALKYSVVNPKVDHLIGRKLSQKYRFAEAAAAQRSALELDPEFNPARVQLAQDLLRLGQEAEGWQLAELAHDKDGYDTTLFNLLQLKDSLGRFTTLTSPHFQVRMEKQEAAVYGHRVLALLEDSWTELTPRYEFLPELPVMVEIYPRADDFAVRTFGIPDVSGFLGVCFGKVITANSPASRRDHPTSWESVLWHEFCHVITLQKTGNKIPRWLSEGISVFEERRADVRWGQHMNHDFRDRILGDKITPIGQLSSAFLTAKSGEDMNFAYYESSMVVEHIVSVHGLPALKAVLNDLSTGIQINDALDRHTGGLEALETSFRSFLKEQAKGWAAGVDFSKEAFAEAKPTDLESVKLFLETHPANFPALMTQASLLLQENRQEEAEAALKKLVEQVPGDASTNGPRRLLADVYRKRRETEQEAAILTEHLARTADDLEAAMRLQDLCIEAKQLERVIEQGQTIFGIDPFQIAAIQKTLAAAETLKQNEVAVAQLSTLLELQSDDAPRLHYRIARIQQEIDSIQSRRHVLRALEQAPRFREAHALLLELKRAETATEPAE
;
A
#
# COMPACT_ATOMS: atom_id res chain seq x y z
N MET A 1 -35.45 -9.01 2.47
CA MET A 1 -35.33 -9.26 3.93
C MET A 1 -33.86 -9.41 4.22
N GLY A 2 -33.24 -8.42 4.73
CA GLY A 2 -32.42 -8.28 5.85
C GLY A 2 -31.23 -7.37 5.65
N SER A 3 -31.41 -6.06 5.46
CA SER A 3 -30.32 -5.08 5.64
C SER A 3 -30.35 -4.49 7.05
N ARG A 4 -29.93 -5.25 8.05
CA ARG A 4 -29.88 -4.78 9.46
C ARG A 4 -28.75 -5.45 10.27
N SER A 5 -27.56 -5.60 9.77
CA SER A 5 -26.51 -6.25 10.56
C SER A 5 -25.18 -5.51 10.73
N VAL A 6 -25.04 -4.28 10.27
CA VAL A 6 -23.78 -3.51 10.48
C VAL A 6 -23.97 -2.29 11.41
N ARG A 7 -25.23 -1.87 11.69
CA ARG A 7 -25.49 -0.76 12.64
C ARG A 7 -25.72 -1.17 14.10
N CYS A 8 -25.63 -2.44 14.47
CA CYS A 8 -26.01 -2.94 15.80
C CYS A 8 -24.87 -3.28 16.76
N PHE A 9 -23.62 -3.04 16.43
CA PHE A 9 -22.51 -3.44 17.34
C PHE A 9 -21.90 -2.33 18.20
N LEU A 10 -22.33 -1.07 18.06
CA LEU A 10 -21.84 0.03 18.90
C LEU A 10 -22.92 0.69 19.78
N ALA A 11 -24.17 0.25 19.74
CA ALA A 11 -25.27 0.87 20.47
C ALA A 11 -25.86 0.02 21.63
N ALA A 12 -25.23 -1.07 22.02
CA ALA A 12 -25.81 -2.02 23.01
C ALA A 12 -25.13 -2.00 24.38
N ALA A 13 -24.38 -0.95 24.74
CA ALA A 13 -23.79 -0.84 26.09
C ALA A 13 -24.39 0.28 26.96
N VAL A 14 -25.59 0.76 26.64
CA VAL A 14 -26.33 1.65 27.55
C VAL A 14 -27.68 0.99 27.89
N MET A 15 -27.70 0.12 28.88
CA MET A 15 -28.91 -0.24 29.59
C MET A 15 -28.65 -0.18 31.10
N THR A 16 -29.17 0.88 31.66
CA THR A 16 -29.69 1.10 33.03
C THR A 16 -29.63 -0.12 33.96
N VAL A 17 -28.75 -0.02 34.94
CA VAL A 17 -28.87 -0.77 36.19
C VAL A 17 -29.53 0.17 37.23
N GLY A 18 -30.76 -0.17 37.59
CA GLY A 18 -31.51 0.51 38.64
C GLY A 18 -30.85 0.31 40.00
N LEU A 19 -30.78 1.39 40.76
CA LEU A 19 -30.33 1.41 42.13
C LEU A 19 -31.18 0.55 43.07
N SER A 20 -30.47 -0.34 43.76
CA SER A 20 -30.91 -0.74 45.10
C SER A 20 -29.85 -0.31 46.11
N LEU A 21 -30.17 0.72 46.87
CA LEU A 21 -29.40 1.16 48.02
C LEU A 21 -29.47 0.11 49.14
N GLY A 22 -28.43 -0.67 49.28
CA GLY A 22 -28.12 -1.43 50.46
C GLY A 22 -26.87 -0.89 51.11
N ALA A 23 -26.95 -0.28 52.28
CA ALA A 23 -25.79 0.13 53.06
C ALA A 23 -24.98 -1.10 53.46
N GLY A 24 -23.93 -1.41 52.69
CA GLY A 24 -22.92 -2.40 53.05
C GLY A 24 -21.88 -1.82 53.99
N PRO A 25 -21.04 -2.61 54.65
CA PRO A 25 -19.97 -2.15 55.53
C PRO A 25 -19.03 -1.24 54.79
N ALA A 26 -18.48 -0.24 55.51
CA ALA A 26 -17.50 0.69 54.94
C ALA A 26 -16.41 -0.11 54.17
N PRO A 27 -16.06 0.24 52.93
CA PRO A 27 -15.06 -0.47 52.18
C PRO A 27 -13.74 -0.45 52.93
N ALA A 28 -13.05 -1.61 52.97
CA ALA A 28 -11.67 -1.70 53.38
C ALA A 28 -10.84 -0.67 52.60
N ALA A 29 -9.81 -0.12 53.24
CA ALA A 29 -8.93 0.84 52.55
C ALA A 29 -8.39 0.19 51.25
N ASP A 30 -8.54 0.90 50.14
CA ASP A 30 -8.06 0.43 48.82
C ASP A 30 -6.55 0.11 48.91
N THR A 31 -6.16 -1.02 48.37
CA THR A 31 -4.73 -1.43 48.29
C THR A 31 -4.07 -0.87 47.02
N VAL A 32 -2.73 -0.88 46.98
CA VAL A 32 -1.99 -0.52 45.74
C VAL A 32 -2.47 -1.37 44.56
N ALA A 33 -2.71 -2.68 44.77
CA ALA A 33 -3.18 -3.59 43.75
C ALA A 33 -4.60 -3.20 43.23
N ASP A 34 -5.47 -2.74 44.13
CA ASP A 34 -6.82 -2.25 43.73
C ASP A 34 -6.70 -1.00 42.85
N CYS A 35 -5.85 -0.05 43.24
CA CYS A 35 -5.59 1.16 42.45
C CYS A 35 -4.92 0.84 41.10
N GLN A 36 -4.02 -0.14 41.02
CA GLN A 36 -3.44 -0.63 39.76
C GLN A 36 -4.53 -1.23 38.86
N ALA A 37 -5.45 -2.03 39.44
CA ALA A 37 -6.57 -2.58 38.69
C ALA A 37 -7.54 -1.49 38.18
N MET A 38 -7.78 -0.45 38.97
CA MET A 38 -8.56 0.73 38.54
C MET A 38 -7.89 1.44 37.36
N MET A 39 -6.57 1.69 37.43
CA MET A 39 -5.81 2.26 36.31
C MET A 39 -5.91 1.38 35.06
N ALA A 40 -5.66 0.08 35.19
CA ALA A 40 -5.70 -0.87 34.09
C ALA A 40 -7.08 -0.95 33.41
N SER A 41 -8.17 -0.71 34.16
CA SER A 41 -9.55 -0.75 33.66
C SER A 41 -10.13 0.63 33.28
N GLY A 42 -9.31 1.71 33.28
CA GLY A 42 -9.74 3.05 32.89
C GLY A 42 -10.55 3.81 33.95
N LYS A 43 -10.58 3.35 35.20
CA LYS A 43 -11.26 3.99 36.32
C LYS A 43 -10.39 5.06 36.99
N TYR A 44 -9.92 6.00 36.19
CA TYR A 44 -8.91 7.00 36.60
C TYR A 44 -9.39 7.92 37.73
N ALA A 45 -10.66 8.34 37.73
CA ALA A 45 -11.21 9.18 38.78
C ALA A 45 -11.31 8.45 40.13
N GLU A 46 -11.69 7.16 40.12
CA GLU A 46 -11.75 6.33 41.31
C GLU A 46 -10.35 6.09 41.88
N CYS A 47 -9.36 5.76 41.02
CA CYS A 47 -7.97 5.61 41.40
C CYS A 47 -7.40 6.92 41.99
N LEU A 48 -7.69 8.09 41.38
CA LEU A 48 -7.27 9.37 41.88
C LEU A 48 -7.83 9.65 43.32
N ALA A 49 -9.09 9.33 43.56
CA ALA A 49 -9.70 9.52 44.88
C ALA A 49 -9.05 8.58 45.92
N ALA A 50 -8.86 7.29 45.59
CA ALA A 50 -8.26 6.31 46.49
C ALA A 50 -6.81 6.64 46.83
N THR A 51 -5.99 6.96 45.82
CA THR A 51 -4.59 7.35 46.00
C THR A 51 -4.41 8.66 46.78
N THR A 52 -5.29 9.63 46.54
CA THR A 52 -5.30 10.88 47.31
C THR A 52 -5.52 10.61 48.80
N LYS A 53 -6.55 9.81 49.12
CA LYS A 53 -6.85 9.39 50.49
C LYS A 53 -5.67 8.65 51.14
N ALA A 54 -5.08 7.68 50.43
CA ALA A 54 -3.93 6.93 50.95
C ALA A 54 -2.72 7.83 51.26
N ILE A 55 -2.45 8.84 50.44
CA ILE A 55 -1.39 9.83 50.69
C ILE A 55 -1.72 10.73 51.91
N GLU A 56 -2.96 11.18 52.05
CA GLU A 56 -3.44 11.95 53.23
C GLU A 56 -3.31 11.14 54.53
N GLU A 57 -3.60 9.84 54.47
CA GLU A 57 -3.44 8.87 55.57
C GLU A 57 -1.97 8.48 55.82
N LYS A 58 -1.04 9.07 55.07
CA LYS A 58 0.42 8.85 55.14
C LYS A 58 0.83 7.37 54.85
N SER A 59 0.10 6.67 54.00
CA SER A 59 0.47 5.34 53.55
C SER A 59 1.90 5.34 52.95
N TYR A 60 2.65 4.31 53.27
CA TYR A 60 4.02 4.17 52.78
C TYR A 60 4.08 3.46 51.44
N GLY A 61 4.93 3.88 50.53
CA GLY A 61 5.21 3.30 49.21
C GLY A 61 5.19 4.37 48.11
N GLU A 62 6.13 4.29 47.20
CA GLU A 62 6.22 5.22 46.06
C GLU A 62 5.14 5.00 45.02
N GLU A 63 4.46 3.85 45.04
CA GLU A 63 3.35 3.52 44.16
C GLU A 63 2.19 4.53 44.32
N TRP A 64 1.94 5.05 45.54
CA TRP A 64 0.85 5.96 45.77
C TRP A 64 0.97 7.28 44.99
N PRO A 65 2.09 8.03 45.08
CA PRO A 65 2.27 9.21 44.24
C PRO A 65 2.43 8.87 42.74
N ILE A 66 2.95 7.72 42.37
CA ILE A 66 3.02 7.26 40.96
C ILE A 66 1.59 7.10 40.41
N LEU A 67 0.74 6.28 41.05
CA LEU A 67 -0.63 6.02 40.58
C LEU A 67 -1.51 7.26 40.61
N LYS A 68 -1.31 8.15 41.62
CA LYS A 68 -2.01 9.43 41.69
C LYS A 68 -1.63 10.31 40.50
N ALA A 69 -0.35 10.48 40.23
CA ALA A 69 0.11 11.31 39.12
C ALA A 69 -0.31 10.76 37.77
N GLN A 70 -0.26 9.43 37.57
CA GLN A 70 -0.77 8.78 36.35
C GLN A 70 -2.27 9.01 36.16
N SER A 71 -3.06 8.95 37.25
CA SER A 71 -4.50 9.24 37.20
C SER A 71 -4.77 10.72 36.85
N GLU A 72 -3.99 11.64 37.42
CA GLU A 72 -4.07 13.08 37.13
C GLU A 72 -3.71 13.35 35.65
N GLN A 73 -2.66 12.70 35.10
CA GLN A 73 -2.31 12.82 33.69
C GLN A 73 -3.44 12.29 32.78
N ALA A 74 -3.96 11.10 33.09
CA ALA A 74 -5.04 10.48 32.31
C ALA A 74 -6.32 11.36 32.28
N LEU A 75 -6.56 12.14 33.32
CA LEU A 75 -7.69 13.09 33.44
C LEU A 75 -7.35 14.52 32.93
N GLY A 76 -6.16 14.75 32.37
CA GLY A 76 -5.75 16.06 31.84
C GLY A 76 -5.35 17.08 32.88
N LYS A 77 -5.11 16.68 34.13
CA LYS A 77 -4.66 17.52 35.25
C LYS A 77 -3.12 17.57 35.26
N TYR A 78 -2.51 18.04 34.16
CA TYR A 78 -1.05 17.98 33.96
C TYR A 78 -0.25 18.80 35.03
N PRO A 79 -0.65 20.01 35.43
CA PRO A 79 0.05 20.74 36.48
C PRO A 79 0.00 20.03 37.84
N GLU A 80 -1.16 19.47 38.19
CA GLU A 80 -1.36 18.71 39.43
C GLU A 80 -0.51 17.45 39.46
N ALA A 81 -0.46 16.71 38.32
CA ALA A 81 0.39 15.53 38.20
C ALA A 81 1.85 15.84 38.48
N LEU A 82 2.40 16.91 37.86
CA LEU A 82 3.76 17.34 38.11
C LEU A 82 3.99 17.74 39.58
N ALA A 83 3.04 18.41 40.20
CA ALA A 83 3.13 18.76 41.61
C ALA A 83 3.13 17.51 42.52
N THR A 84 2.27 16.53 42.21
CA THR A 84 2.24 15.23 42.90
C THR A 84 3.56 14.48 42.80
N ILE A 85 4.17 14.47 41.63
CA ILE A 85 5.47 13.80 41.39
C ILE A 85 6.56 14.49 42.19
N VAL A 86 6.65 15.82 42.12
CA VAL A 86 7.67 16.58 42.87
C VAL A 86 7.56 16.33 44.39
N ALA A 87 6.36 16.35 44.96
CA ALA A 87 6.13 15.99 46.35
C ALA A 87 6.47 14.54 46.66
N GLY A 88 6.23 13.62 45.72
CA GLY A 88 6.63 12.22 45.82
C GLY A 88 8.15 12.04 45.88
N ILE A 89 8.88 12.76 45.04
CA ILE A 89 10.36 12.76 44.99
C ILE A 89 10.98 13.30 46.30
N GLU A 90 10.38 14.31 46.93
CA GLU A 90 10.86 14.80 48.21
C GLU A 90 10.88 13.67 49.28
N ARG A 91 9.91 12.74 49.19
CA ARG A 91 9.82 11.62 50.12
C ARG A 91 10.62 10.35 49.65
N TYR A 92 10.68 10.15 48.35
CA TYR A 92 11.29 8.99 47.69
C TYR A 92 12.40 9.43 46.75
N ALA A 93 13.40 10.14 47.26
CA ALA A 93 14.42 10.83 46.48
C ALA A 93 15.22 9.92 45.51
N TRP A 94 15.30 8.62 45.80
CA TRP A 94 16.01 7.61 45.00
C TRP A 94 15.12 6.86 44.00
N SER A 95 13.86 7.26 43.81
CA SER A 95 12.96 6.60 42.85
C SER A 95 13.28 6.98 41.43
N ALA A 96 13.85 6.05 40.65
CA ALA A 96 14.04 6.22 39.22
C ALA A 96 12.68 6.33 38.47
N ARG A 97 11.66 5.65 38.95
CA ARG A 97 10.31 5.65 38.40
C ARG A 97 9.64 7.03 38.51
N LEU A 98 9.71 7.65 39.70
CA LEU A 98 9.18 9.02 39.90
C LEU A 98 9.99 10.05 39.08
N ARG A 99 11.30 9.90 38.94
CA ARG A 99 12.10 10.78 38.10
C ARG A 99 11.79 10.61 36.61
N HIS A 100 11.57 9.40 36.15
CA HIS A 100 11.10 9.18 34.79
C HIS A 100 9.72 9.82 34.54
N LEU A 101 8.78 9.66 35.48
CA LEU A 101 7.49 10.35 35.42
C LEU A 101 7.64 11.89 35.52
N GLU A 102 8.61 12.40 36.28
CA GLU A 102 8.93 13.84 36.30
C GLU A 102 9.35 14.33 34.91
N TYR A 103 10.23 13.58 34.24
CA TYR A 103 10.63 13.91 32.87
C TYR A 103 9.41 14.00 31.95
N GLU A 104 8.57 12.97 31.89
CA GLU A 104 7.38 12.94 31.02
C GLU A 104 6.39 14.06 31.39
N SER A 105 6.10 14.23 32.68
CA SER A 105 5.14 15.21 33.17
C SER A 105 5.64 16.66 32.99
N ALA A 106 6.95 16.89 33.13
CA ALA A 106 7.55 18.21 32.87
C ALA A 106 7.45 18.56 31.37
N LEU A 107 7.70 17.60 30.48
CA LEU A 107 7.48 17.80 29.03
C LEU A 107 6.02 18.11 28.73
N ALA A 108 5.07 17.37 29.31
CA ALA A 108 3.64 17.62 29.15
C ALA A 108 3.20 19.02 29.66
N ASN A 109 3.98 19.62 30.54
CA ASN A 109 3.78 20.98 31.06
C ASN A 109 4.71 22.03 30.40
N GLY A 110 5.44 21.69 29.35
CA GLY A 110 6.34 22.59 28.62
C GLY A 110 7.59 23.02 29.39
N LYS A 111 7.99 22.31 30.47
CA LYS A 111 9.12 22.58 31.33
C LYS A 111 10.35 21.80 30.94
N LYS A 112 11.00 22.16 29.83
CA LYS A 112 12.13 21.42 29.24
C LYS A 112 13.33 21.31 30.20
N GLU A 113 13.67 22.37 30.92
CA GLU A 113 14.79 22.39 31.85
C GLU A 113 14.57 21.42 33.02
N GLN A 114 13.35 21.38 33.57
CA GLN A 114 13.01 20.42 34.62
C GLN A 114 13.05 18.98 34.10
N ALA A 115 12.55 18.74 32.89
CA ALA A 115 12.64 17.44 32.26
C ALA A 115 14.10 16.97 32.09
N ALA A 116 14.97 17.84 31.58
CA ALA A 116 16.40 17.52 31.42
C ALA A 116 17.07 17.26 32.79
N ALA A 117 16.76 18.05 33.81
CA ALA A 117 17.30 17.83 35.13
C ALA A 117 16.88 16.49 35.76
N ALA A 118 15.64 16.03 35.50
CA ALA A 118 15.16 14.74 35.97
C ALA A 118 15.97 13.59 35.36
N LEU A 119 16.27 13.65 34.05
CA LEU A 119 17.07 12.64 33.36
C LEU A 119 18.50 12.54 33.91
N MET A 120 19.16 13.69 34.08
CA MET A 120 20.51 13.76 34.62
C MET A 120 20.60 13.21 36.05
N GLU A 121 19.55 13.43 36.86
CA GLU A 121 19.53 12.90 38.23
C GLU A 121 19.39 11.37 38.24
N VAL A 122 18.61 10.77 37.34
CA VAL A 122 18.55 9.31 37.21
C VAL A 122 19.92 8.76 36.81
N GLU A 123 20.57 9.35 35.81
CA GLU A 123 21.89 8.93 35.36
C GLU A 123 22.90 8.93 36.54
N LYS A 124 22.93 10.01 37.30
CA LYS A 124 23.78 10.14 38.48
C LYS A 124 23.45 9.09 39.56
N GLN A 125 22.19 8.85 39.84
CA GLN A 125 21.71 7.89 40.82
C GLN A 125 22.11 6.44 40.41
N VAL A 126 21.89 6.08 39.15
CA VAL A 126 22.28 4.77 38.62
C VAL A 126 23.80 4.59 38.63
N ALA A 127 24.59 5.59 38.25
CA ALA A 127 26.03 5.54 38.30
C ALA A 127 26.56 5.36 39.74
N THR A 128 25.87 5.94 40.73
CA THR A 128 26.29 5.88 42.14
C THR A 128 25.88 4.60 42.84
N ALA A 129 24.68 4.06 42.53
CA ALA A 129 24.07 2.96 43.26
C ALA A 129 23.25 2.02 42.38
N SER A 130 23.81 1.54 41.27
CA SER A 130 23.18 0.65 40.29
C SER A 130 22.54 -0.62 40.88
N TRP A 131 23.08 -1.10 41.98
CA TRP A 131 22.59 -2.27 42.72
C TRP A 131 21.17 -2.09 43.32
N ARG A 132 20.67 -0.84 43.41
CA ARG A 132 19.33 -0.53 43.92
C ARG A 132 18.23 -0.82 42.87
N TYR A 133 18.59 -0.72 41.59
CA TYR A 133 17.65 -0.68 40.47
C TYR A 133 17.68 -2.02 39.74
N THR A 134 17.09 -3.02 40.35
CA THR A 134 17.12 -4.40 39.82
C THR A 134 15.76 -4.90 39.41
N ASP A 135 14.67 -4.28 39.92
CA ASP A 135 13.32 -4.70 39.64
C ASP A 135 12.87 -4.36 38.20
N ALA A 136 11.85 -5.04 37.70
CA ALA A 136 11.38 -4.88 36.32
C ALA A 136 10.99 -3.42 35.98
N ASP A 137 10.28 -2.75 36.89
CA ASP A 137 9.81 -1.36 36.74
C ASP A 137 10.98 -0.37 36.72
N ASP A 138 11.96 -0.57 37.60
CA ASP A 138 13.15 0.26 37.65
C ASP A 138 13.98 0.09 36.36
N LEU A 139 14.18 -1.16 35.91
CA LEU A 139 14.90 -1.45 34.67
C LEU A 139 14.18 -0.84 33.46
N ALA A 140 12.85 -0.91 33.40
CA ALA A 140 12.07 -0.28 32.34
C ALA A 140 12.21 1.25 32.38
N ALA A 141 12.04 1.89 33.55
CA ALA A 141 12.16 3.33 33.72
C ALA A 141 13.56 3.85 33.34
N ILE A 142 14.62 3.19 33.81
CA ILE A 142 16.01 3.56 33.51
C ILE A 142 16.33 3.34 32.02
N GLY A 143 15.81 2.28 31.41
CA GLY A 143 15.97 2.06 29.97
C GLY A 143 15.35 3.19 29.13
N TRP A 144 14.16 3.67 29.49
CA TRP A 144 13.54 4.82 28.84
C TRP A 144 14.29 6.13 29.10
N VAL A 145 14.83 6.33 30.30
CA VAL A 145 15.71 7.45 30.58
C VAL A 145 16.97 7.40 29.72
N ALA A 146 17.58 6.22 29.58
CA ALA A 146 18.76 6.05 28.73
C ALA A 146 18.45 6.37 27.24
N ILE A 147 17.30 5.93 26.72
CA ILE A 147 16.83 6.32 25.39
C ILE A 147 16.67 7.86 25.28
N ALA A 148 16.06 8.49 26.27
CA ALA A 148 15.87 9.95 26.28
C ALA A 148 17.19 10.73 26.36
N LEU A 149 18.25 10.12 26.94
CA LEU A 149 19.62 10.64 26.96
C LEU A 149 20.42 10.32 25.68
N GLY A 150 19.84 9.63 24.70
CA GLY A 150 20.48 9.31 23.43
C GLY A 150 21.32 8.03 23.44
N ALA A 151 21.08 7.12 24.39
CA ALA A 151 21.73 5.82 24.35
C ALA A 151 21.28 4.99 23.16
N ASP A 152 22.17 4.12 22.66
CA ASP A 152 21.86 3.20 21.57
C ASP A 152 20.68 2.30 21.92
N ALA A 153 19.64 2.31 21.08
CA ALA A 153 18.39 1.64 21.36
C ALA A 153 18.56 0.11 21.47
N LYS A 154 19.46 -0.50 20.67
CA LYS A 154 19.75 -1.92 20.74
C LYS A 154 20.42 -2.27 22.07
N ALA A 155 21.39 -1.46 22.50
CA ALA A 155 22.07 -1.65 23.79
C ALA A 155 21.07 -1.51 24.96
N VAL A 156 20.10 -0.60 24.89
CA VAL A 156 19.04 -0.46 25.89
C VAL A 156 18.11 -1.67 25.87
N GLN A 157 17.71 -2.13 24.70
CA GLN A 157 16.90 -3.33 24.52
C GLN A 157 17.54 -4.54 25.20
N GLU A 158 18.83 -4.80 24.94
CA GLU A 158 19.58 -5.93 25.50
C GLU A 158 19.92 -5.74 26.98
N GLY A 159 20.36 -4.53 27.36
CA GLY A 159 20.88 -4.23 28.70
C GLY A 159 19.84 -4.04 29.78
N PHE A 160 18.66 -3.52 29.44
CA PHE A 160 17.60 -3.19 30.39
C PHE A 160 16.31 -3.98 30.18
N PHE A 161 15.69 -3.88 29.01
CA PHE A 161 14.35 -4.44 28.78
C PHE A 161 14.37 -5.97 28.72
N GLU A 162 15.38 -6.54 28.08
CA GLU A 162 15.55 -8.00 28.07
C GLU A 162 15.89 -8.56 29.46
N ARG A 163 16.68 -7.86 30.25
CA ARG A 163 16.92 -8.22 31.64
C ARG A 163 15.66 -8.17 32.49
N ALA A 164 14.85 -7.11 32.35
CA ALA A 164 13.56 -7.00 33.03
C ALA A 164 12.67 -8.20 32.67
N ARG A 165 12.56 -8.53 31.38
CA ARG A 165 11.78 -9.65 30.88
C ARG A 165 12.28 -11.03 31.35
N LYS A 166 13.60 -11.28 31.31
CA LYS A 166 14.18 -12.58 31.68
C LYS A 166 14.15 -12.82 33.18
N ASN A 167 14.45 -11.80 33.99
CA ASN A 167 14.50 -11.93 35.42
C ASN A 167 13.12 -11.91 36.10
N TYR A 168 12.13 -11.29 35.43
CA TYR A 168 10.77 -11.07 35.93
C TYR A 168 9.73 -11.47 34.88
N SER A 169 9.82 -12.70 34.37
CA SER A 169 8.97 -13.18 33.27
C SER A 169 7.47 -13.20 33.63
N ASN A 170 7.14 -13.23 34.92
CA ASN A 170 5.77 -13.16 35.44
C ASN A 170 5.22 -11.72 35.57
N ARG A 171 5.96 -10.72 35.09
CA ARG A 171 5.59 -9.30 35.09
C ARG A 171 5.57 -8.75 33.67
N PRO A 172 4.58 -7.88 33.34
CA PRO A 172 4.42 -7.36 31.99
C PRO A 172 5.47 -6.28 31.59
N ASP A 173 6.11 -5.61 32.56
CA ASP A 173 6.91 -4.39 32.38
C ASP A 173 8.02 -4.52 31.34
N GLY A 174 8.81 -5.60 31.40
CA GLY A 174 9.87 -5.87 30.45
C GLY A 174 9.34 -6.14 29.04
N PHE A 175 8.19 -6.82 28.91
CA PHE A 175 7.54 -7.05 27.61
C PHE A 175 6.95 -5.76 27.03
N LEU A 176 6.33 -4.93 27.87
CA LEU A 176 5.78 -3.63 27.48
C LEU A 176 6.88 -2.69 26.99
N ALA A 177 7.97 -2.57 27.75
CA ALA A 177 9.09 -1.69 27.38
C ALA A 177 9.78 -2.17 26.09
N ALA A 178 10.08 -3.45 25.98
CA ALA A 178 10.72 -4.03 24.81
C ALA A 178 9.85 -3.96 23.56
N GLY A 179 8.56 -4.31 23.70
CA GLY A 179 7.61 -4.27 22.58
C GLY A 179 7.34 -2.86 22.08
N ARG A 180 7.21 -1.88 22.99
CA ARG A 180 7.04 -0.47 22.63
C ARG A 180 8.26 0.07 21.89
N LEU A 181 9.49 -0.21 22.38
CA LEU A 181 10.71 0.22 21.71
C LEU A 181 10.83 -0.38 20.32
N ALA A 182 10.53 -1.67 20.15
CA ALA A 182 10.54 -2.33 18.83
C ALA A 182 9.56 -1.66 17.85
N LEU A 183 8.34 -1.35 18.30
CA LEU A 183 7.35 -0.63 17.49
C LEU A 183 7.80 0.80 17.14
N ASP A 184 8.41 1.51 18.10
CA ASP A 184 8.93 2.87 17.87
C ASP A 184 10.08 2.88 16.84
N LYS A 185 10.79 1.76 16.68
CA LYS A 185 11.87 1.58 15.70
C LYS A 185 11.43 0.92 14.39
N GLY A 186 10.14 0.62 14.25
CA GLY A 186 9.58 -0.05 13.07
C GLY A 186 9.90 -1.54 12.96
N ASP A 187 10.47 -2.15 14.02
CA ASP A 187 10.75 -3.58 14.07
C ASP A 187 9.49 -4.36 14.50
N VAL A 188 8.49 -4.33 13.62
CA VAL A 188 7.18 -4.96 13.87
C VAL A 188 7.28 -6.47 13.99
N ALA A 189 8.24 -7.10 13.31
CA ALA A 189 8.45 -8.54 13.36
C ALA A 189 8.93 -8.97 14.74
N PHE A 190 9.94 -8.32 15.28
CA PHE A 190 10.43 -8.58 16.64
C PHE A 190 9.38 -8.23 17.70
N ALA A 191 8.63 -7.13 17.52
CA ALA A 191 7.52 -6.81 18.41
C ALA A 191 6.45 -7.91 18.42
N ALA A 192 6.06 -8.44 17.27
CA ALA A 192 5.08 -9.52 17.15
C ALA A 192 5.59 -10.83 17.79
N GLU A 193 6.85 -11.21 17.54
CA GLU A 193 7.48 -12.38 18.16
C GLU A 193 7.47 -12.29 19.69
N LEU A 194 7.81 -11.12 20.24
CA LEU A 194 7.87 -10.86 21.66
C LEU A 194 6.49 -10.82 22.32
N LEU A 195 5.53 -10.12 21.70
CA LEU A 195 4.24 -9.82 22.32
C LEU A 195 3.21 -10.94 22.16
N THR A 196 3.33 -11.83 21.15
CA THR A 196 2.39 -12.94 20.95
C THR A 196 2.32 -13.89 22.15
N PRO A 197 3.43 -14.40 22.71
CA PRO A 197 3.37 -15.20 23.94
C PRO A 197 2.95 -14.36 25.15
N ALA A 198 3.42 -13.10 25.26
CA ALA A 198 3.05 -12.23 26.38
C ALA A 198 1.55 -11.93 26.44
N ALA A 199 0.87 -11.75 25.30
CA ALA A 199 -0.57 -11.52 25.24
C ALA A 199 -1.43 -12.73 25.70
N LYS A 200 -0.86 -13.93 25.68
CA LYS A 200 -1.48 -15.14 26.23
C LYS A 200 -1.25 -15.25 27.73
N GLU A 201 -0.06 -14.89 28.20
CA GLU A 201 0.29 -14.92 29.61
C GLU A 201 -0.40 -13.81 30.41
N PHE A 202 -0.44 -12.61 29.82
CA PHE A 202 -1.06 -11.42 30.43
C PHE A 202 -2.37 -11.05 29.71
N GLU A 203 -3.28 -12.02 29.64
CA GLU A 203 -4.51 -11.91 28.84
C GLU A 203 -5.41 -10.72 29.20
N THR A 204 -5.37 -10.26 30.44
CA THR A 204 -6.13 -9.13 30.95
C THR A 204 -5.39 -7.81 30.94
N ASN A 205 -4.17 -7.77 30.41
CA ASN A 205 -3.40 -6.54 30.29
C ASN A 205 -3.74 -5.82 28.98
N ALA A 206 -4.50 -4.72 29.08
CA ALA A 206 -4.96 -3.95 27.92
C ALA A 206 -3.80 -3.42 27.07
N GLU A 207 -2.70 -2.96 27.69
CA GLU A 207 -1.55 -2.38 26.97
C GLU A 207 -0.82 -3.45 26.14
N ILE A 208 -0.62 -4.69 26.66
CA ILE A 208 -0.03 -5.78 25.87
C ILE A 208 -0.91 -6.16 24.69
N GLN A 209 -2.24 -6.26 24.88
CA GLN A 209 -3.17 -6.53 23.79
C GLN A 209 -3.10 -5.43 22.71
N PHE A 210 -3.02 -4.18 23.15
CA PHE A 210 -2.85 -3.03 22.25
C PHE A 210 -1.55 -3.09 21.47
N LEU A 211 -0.40 -3.24 22.12
CA LEU A 211 0.90 -3.30 21.45
C LEU A 211 0.99 -4.46 20.46
N LEU A 212 0.40 -5.64 20.80
CA LEU A 212 0.32 -6.75 19.86
C LEU A 212 -0.57 -6.40 18.65
N SER A 213 -1.70 -5.69 18.87
CA SER A 213 -2.55 -5.24 17.76
C SER A 213 -1.79 -4.36 16.78
N GLU A 214 -0.92 -3.49 17.28
CA GLU A 214 -0.05 -2.64 16.47
C GLU A 214 1.00 -3.47 15.70
N ALA A 215 1.66 -4.40 16.36
CA ALA A 215 2.71 -5.24 15.77
C ALA A 215 2.23 -6.08 14.59
N ILE A 216 0.97 -6.57 14.62
CA ILE A 216 0.43 -7.43 13.57
C ILE A 216 -0.50 -6.72 12.59
N SER A 217 -0.67 -5.41 12.72
CA SER A 217 -1.69 -4.63 11.98
C SER A 217 -1.55 -4.69 10.45
N SER A 218 -0.33 -4.86 9.94
CA SER A 218 -0.06 -5.02 8.51
C SER A 218 -0.19 -6.46 8.02
N ALA A 219 0.16 -7.45 8.87
CA ALA A 219 0.18 -8.86 8.53
C ALA A 219 -1.19 -9.54 8.70
N ASP A 220 -1.92 -9.21 9.77
CA ASP A 220 -3.25 -9.75 10.06
C ASP A 220 -4.19 -8.65 10.58
N ARG A 221 -4.88 -8.00 9.65
CA ARG A 221 -5.81 -6.90 9.96
C ARG A 221 -7.02 -7.34 10.79
N GLU A 222 -7.47 -8.58 10.62
CA GLU A 222 -8.63 -9.09 11.35
C GLU A 222 -8.28 -9.39 12.80
N GLN A 223 -7.18 -10.07 13.03
CA GLN A 223 -6.69 -10.34 14.39
C GLN A 223 -6.31 -9.05 15.12
N SER A 224 -5.65 -8.10 14.42
CA SER A 224 -5.36 -6.77 14.97
C SER A 224 -6.63 -6.03 15.42
N ALA A 225 -7.70 -6.07 14.62
CA ALA A 225 -8.97 -5.44 14.99
C ALA A 225 -9.63 -6.12 16.20
N GLN A 226 -9.55 -7.46 16.32
CA GLN A 226 -10.04 -8.20 17.48
C GLN A 226 -9.29 -7.85 18.76
N LEU A 227 -7.96 -7.74 18.68
CA LEU A 227 -7.12 -7.32 19.81
C LEU A 227 -7.39 -5.87 20.23
N LEU A 228 -7.62 -4.99 19.28
CA LEU A 228 -8.00 -3.61 19.56
C LEU A 228 -9.35 -3.54 20.28
N GLN A 229 -10.33 -4.33 19.84
CA GLN A 229 -11.62 -4.45 20.52
C GLN A 229 -11.44 -5.01 21.93
N LYS A 230 -10.66 -6.09 22.11
CA LYS A 230 -10.35 -6.65 23.43
C LYS A 230 -9.67 -5.62 24.34
N THR A 231 -8.78 -4.80 23.80
CA THR A 231 -8.17 -3.69 24.56
C THR A 231 -9.23 -2.75 25.13
N LEU A 232 -10.19 -2.33 24.29
CA LEU A 232 -11.28 -1.42 24.72
C LEU A 232 -12.32 -2.09 25.65
N GLU A 233 -12.48 -3.41 25.56
CA GLU A 233 -13.29 -4.17 26.52
C GLU A 233 -12.62 -4.20 27.91
N LEU A 234 -11.29 -4.34 27.96
CA LEU A 234 -10.50 -4.30 29.18
C LEU A 234 -10.38 -2.88 29.77
N ASN A 235 -10.15 -1.89 28.91
CA ASN A 235 -10.05 -0.49 29.27
C ASN A 235 -10.78 0.39 28.24
N PRO A 236 -12.04 0.77 28.49
CA PRO A 236 -12.83 1.60 27.57
C PRO A 236 -12.23 2.99 27.30
N HIS A 237 -11.31 3.43 28.13
CA HIS A 237 -10.65 4.75 28.04
C HIS A 237 -9.19 4.62 27.61
N HIS A 238 -8.80 3.52 26.98
CA HIS A 238 -7.43 3.30 26.53
C HIS A 238 -7.10 4.23 25.35
N VAL A 239 -6.31 5.27 25.62
CA VAL A 239 -6.03 6.38 24.66
C VAL A 239 -5.48 5.85 23.34
N GLY A 240 -4.46 4.99 23.38
CA GLY A 240 -3.86 4.44 22.14
C GLY A 240 -4.87 3.67 21.30
N ALA A 241 -5.71 2.84 21.92
CA ALA A 241 -6.73 2.09 21.18
C ALA A 241 -7.81 3.00 20.58
N MET A 242 -8.30 3.98 21.35
CA MET A 242 -9.27 4.98 20.85
C MET A 242 -8.68 5.82 19.72
N GLN A 243 -7.40 6.22 19.83
CA GLN A 243 -6.69 6.90 18.75
C GLN A 243 -6.68 6.06 17.48
N ARG A 244 -6.36 4.77 17.56
CA ARG A 244 -6.37 3.88 16.38
C ARG A 244 -7.76 3.70 15.77
N VAL A 245 -8.80 3.64 16.59
CA VAL A 245 -10.19 3.63 16.09
C VAL A 245 -10.49 4.92 15.33
N ALA A 246 -10.18 6.09 15.89
CA ALA A 246 -10.40 7.37 15.24
C ALA A 246 -9.55 7.50 13.95
N GLU A 247 -8.28 7.07 13.96
CA GLU A 247 -7.43 7.06 12.77
C GLU A 247 -8.02 6.17 11.66
N ARG A 248 -8.52 4.98 12.01
CA ARG A 248 -9.17 4.08 11.05
C ARG A 248 -10.47 4.67 10.49
N GLN A 249 -11.27 5.34 11.30
CA GLN A 249 -12.47 6.03 10.85
C GLN A 249 -12.12 7.18 9.88
N ILE A 250 -11.04 7.93 10.14
CA ILE A 250 -10.52 8.94 9.21
C ILE A 250 -10.09 8.29 7.88
N ASP A 251 -9.44 7.12 7.92
CA ASP A 251 -9.03 6.41 6.70
C ASP A 251 -10.23 5.97 5.87
N LEU A 252 -11.29 5.49 6.52
CA LEU A 252 -12.57 5.11 5.91
C LEU A 252 -13.41 6.31 5.44
N GLU A 253 -12.95 7.54 5.69
CA GLU A 253 -13.70 8.79 5.45
C GLU A 253 -15.00 8.88 6.29
N ASP A 254 -15.11 8.08 7.34
CA ASP A 254 -16.15 8.21 8.37
C ASP A 254 -15.77 9.30 9.38
N TYR A 255 -15.78 10.54 8.92
CA TYR A 255 -15.41 11.67 9.77
C TYR A 255 -16.38 11.88 10.95
N SER A 256 -17.65 11.53 10.77
CA SER A 256 -18.64 11.61 11.86
C SER A 256 -18.37 10.60 12.97
N GLY A 257 -18.02 9.38 12.61
CA GLY A 257 -17.59 8.37 13.58
C GLY A 257 -16.29 8.77 14.29
N ALA A 258 -15.31 9.31 13.54
CA ALA A 258 -14.06 9.79 14.10
C ALA A 258 -14.27 10.95 15.10
N GLU A 259 -15.14 11.92 14.80
CA GLU A 259 -15.50 13.00 15.71
C GLU A 259 -16.19 12.50 17.00
N GLU A 260 -17.02 11.44 16.89
CA GLU A 260 -17.62 10.81 18.09
C GLU A 260 -16.55 10.14 18.96
N THR A 261 -15.64 9.38 18.37
CA THR A 261 -14.53 8.75 19.11
C THR A 261 -13.64 9.81 19.77
N ILE A 262 -13.30 10.87 19.04
CA ILE A 262 -12.52 12.02 19.59
C ILE A 262 -13.30 12.68 20.76
N ARG A 263 -14.61 12.85 20.66
CA ARG A 263 -15.43 13.42 21.74
C ARG A 263 -15.39 12.53 22.99
N GLN A 264 -15.41 11.21 22.82
CA GLN A 264 -15.25 10.26 23.92
C GLN A 264 -13.87 10.40 24.57
N MET A 265 -12.78 10.49 23.79
CA MET A 265 -11.44 10.76 24.31
C MET A 265 -11.40 12.05 25.13
N LEU A 266 -11.96 13.14 24.61
CA LEU A 266 -12.00 14.45 25.27
C LEU A 266 -12.93 14.50 26.48
N SER A 267 -13.89 13.61 26.61
CA SER A 267 -14.74 13.51 27.81
C SER A 267 -13.97 13.01 29.03
N VAL A 268 -12.92 12.22 28.81
CA VAL A 268 -12.01 11.74 29.86
C VAL A 268 -10.90 12.75 30.11
N ASN A 269 -10.25 13.21 29.04
CA ASN A 269 -9.17 14.20 29.09
C ASN A 269 -9.46 15.36 28.13
N PRO A 270 -10.03 16.48 28.60
CA PRO A 270 -10.38 17.63 27.76
C PRO A 270 -9.18 18.30 27.07
N HIS A 271 -7.97 17.94 27.46
CA HIS A 271 -6.72 18.53 26.99
C HIS A 271 -5.79 17.52 26.31
N LEU A 272 -6.34 16.38 25.90
CA LEU A 272 -5.57 15.31 25.29
C LEU A 272 -4.99 15.74 23.92
N PRO A 273 -3.64 15.84 23.78
CA PRO A 273 -3.02 16.37 22.56
C PRO A 273 -3.37 15.54 21.33
N GLU A 274 -3.40 14.21 21.45
CA GLU A 274 -3.68 13.28 20.34
C GLU A 274 -5.10 13.47 19.79
N ALA A 275 -6.07 13.67 20.67
CA ALA A 275 -7.46 13.90 20.27
C ALA A 275 -7.62 15.22 19.49
N HIS A 276 -7.02 16.30 19.98
CA HIS A 276 -7.02 17.58 19.29
C HIS A 276 -6.20 17.58 18.00
N ALA A 277 -5.10 16.80 17.94
CA ALA A 277 -4.33 16.59 16.71
C ALA A 277 -5.17 15.88 15.63
N LEU A 278 -5.91 14.81 15.97
CA LEU A 278 -6.81 14.13 15.04
C LEU A 278 -7.98 15.04 14.61
N GLN A 279 -8.50 15.86 15.52
CA GLN A 279 -9.50 16.87 15.17
C GLN A 279 -8.95 17.88 14.16
N THR A 280 -7.67 18.27 14.32
CA THR A 280 -6.96 19.13 13.36
C THR A 280 -6.91 18.46 11.98
N VAL A 281 -6.58 17.16 11.91
CA VAL A 281 -6.55 16.40 10.65
C VAL A 281 -7.93 16.43 9.98
N ILE A 282 -9.01 16.13 10.70
CA ILE A 282 -10.37 16.15 10.14
C ILE A 282 -10.71 17.55 9.59
N HIS A 283 -10.36 18.61 10.30
CA HIS A 283 -10.61 19.99 9.86
C HIS A 283 -9.79 20.32 8.60
N GLN A 284 -8.53 19.87 8.49
CA GLN A 284 -7.71 20.07 7.30
C GLN A 284 -8.26 19.30 6.10
N LEU A 285 -8.63 18.03 6.29
CA LEU A 285 -9.24 17.21 5.24
C LEU A 285 -10.60 17.77 4.79
N SER A 286 -11.31 18.46 5.68
CA SER A 286 -12.57 19.16 5.38
C SER A 286 -12.37 20.62 4.92
N ASN A 287 -11.13 21.05 4.70
CA ASN A 287 -10.76 22.40 4.23
C ASN A 287 -11.23 23.54 5.18
N LYS A 288 -11.27 23.28 6.50
CA LYS A 288 -11.67 24.21 7.55
C LYS A 288 -10.43 24.77 8.27
N ALA A 289 -9.68 25.66 7.60
CA ALA A 289 -8.38 26.13 8.07
C ALA A 289 -8.40 26.77 9.48
N ASP A 290 -9.39 27.63 9.75
CA ASP A 290 -9.50 28.30 11.05
C ASP A 290 -9.80 27.31 12.20
N ALA A 291 -10.67 26.33 11.96
CA ALA A 291 -10.97 25.27 12.92
C ALA A 291 -9.75 24.36 13.15
N ALA A 292 -8.99 24.05 12.10
CA ALA A 292 -7.74 23.30 12.22
C ALA A 292 -6.71 24.04 13.08
N ALA A 293 -6.53 25.34 12.87
CA ALA A 293 -5.63 26.16 13.69
C ALA A 293 -6.06 26.19 15.17
N GLN A 294 -7.36 26.30 15.45
CA GLN A 294 -7.90 26.26 16.81
C GLN A 294 -7.66 24.90 17.49
N SER A 295 -7.92 23.81 16.79
CA SER A 295 -7.69 22.45 17.33
C SER A 295 -6.21 22.21 17.59
N ARG A 296 -5.31 22.62 16.68
CA ARG A 296 -3.86 22.54 16.90
C ARG A 296 -3.42 23.36 18.12
N ALA A 297 -3.93 24.56 18.29
CA ALA A 297 -3.64 25.39 19.45
C ALA A 297 -4.13 24.72 20.76
N ALA A 298 -5.29 24.07 20.74
CA ALA A 298 -5.79 23.30 21.88
C ALA A 298 -4.90 22.12 22.22
N ALA A 299 -4.36 21.40 21.20
CA ALA A 299 -3.41 20.31 21.40
C ALA A 299 -2.11 20.77 22.09
N LEU A 300 -1.66 21.99 21.82
CA LEU A 300 -0.43 22.56 22.36
C LEU A 300 -0.64 23.40 23.65
N LYS A 301 -1.84 23.38 24.22
CA LYS A 301 -2.21 24.27 25.35
C LYS A 301 -1.26 24.18 26.55
N TYR A 302 -0.87 23.01 26.97
CA TYR A 302 0.01 22.81 28.13
C TYR A 302 1.48 22.64 27.72
N SER A 303 1.76 22.04 26.59
CA SER A 303 3.10 21.91 26.05
C SER A 303 3.20 22.56 24.69
N VAL A 304 3.54 23.84 24.64
CA VAL A 304 3.70 24.61 23.40
C VAL A 304 4.86 24.11 22.51
N VAL A 305 5.68 23.24 23.05
CA VAL A 305 6.86 22.66 22.37
C VAL A 305 6.73 21.16 22.17
N ASN A 306 5.52 20.64 22.08
CA ASN A 306 5.26 19.21 21.86
C ASN A 306 5.30 18.87 20.36
N PRO A 307 6.42 18.31 19.84
CA PRO A 307 6.56 17.98 18.41
C PRO A 307 5.64 16.82 17.98
N LYS A 308 5.19 15.97 18.91
CA LYS A 308 4.34 14.80 18.62
C LYS A 308 2.99 15.20 18.03
N VAL A 309 2.49 16.41 18.35
CA VAL A 309 1.22 16.94 17.82
C VAL A 309 1.31 17.10 16.30
N ASP A 310 2.28 17.89 15.85
CA ASP A 310 2.45 18.15 14.42
C ASP A 310 2.94 16.92 13.65
N HIS A 311 3.74 16.05 14.30
CA HIS A 311 4.12 14.77 13.74
C HIS A 311 2.91 13.86 13.48
N LEU A 312 1.99 13.72 14.43
CA LEU A 312 0.76 12.95 14.26
C LEU A 312 -0.11 13.52 13.12
N ILE A 313 -0.27 14.84 13.08
CA ILE A 313 -0.99 15.54 12.01
C ILE A 313 -0.36 15.21 10.66
N GLY A 314 0.96 15.41 10.53
CA GLY A 314 1.69 15.17 9.29
C GLY A 314 1.66 13.71 8.85
N ARG A 315 1.88 12.76 9.77
CA ARG A 315 1.79 11.33 9.49
C ARG A 315 0.42 10.95 8.91
N LYS A 316 -0.65 11.47 9.50
CA LYS A 316 -2.02 11.19 9.07
C LYS A 316 -2.35 11.81 7.72
N LEU A 317 -1.88 13.03 7.47
CA LEU A 317 -2.02 13.69 6.17
C LEU A 317 -1.23 12.95 5.07
N SER A 318 -0.02 12.47 5.36
CA SER A 318 0.76 11.65 4.44
C SER A 318 0.00 10.38 4.02
N GLN A 319 -0.64 9.68 4.97
CA GLN A 319 -1.49 8.52 4.69
C GLN A 319 -2.71 8.86 3.81
N LYS A 320 -3.17 10.11 3.83
CA LYS A 320 -4.23 10.64 2.96
C LYS A 320 -3.69 11.29 1.68
N TYR A 321 -2.44 11.01 1.29
CA TYR A 321 -1.78 11.54 0.09
C TYR A 321 -1.59 13.09 0.10
N ARG A 322 -1.79 13.75 1.23
CA ARG A 322 -1.60 15.20 1.40
C ARG A 322 -0.13 15.51 1.73
N PHE A 323 0.81 15.01 0.90
CA PHE A 323 2.25 15.01 1.18
C PHE A 323 2.85 16.40 1.42
N ALA A 324 2.41 17.41 0.69
CA ALA A 324 2.91 18.79 0.88
C ALA A 324 2.50 19.35 2.26
N GLU A 325 1.27 19.10 2.68
CA GLU A 325 0.77 19.51 4.00
C GLU A 325 1.39 18.66 5.10
N ALA A 326 1.59 17.37 4.84
CA ALA A 326 2.31 16.48 5.74
C ALA A 326 3.75 16.97 5.97
N ALA A 327 4.49 17.27 4.91
CA ALA A 327 5.84 17.82 5.00
C ALA A 327 5.88 19.16 5.78
N ALA A 328 4.89 20.04 5.58
CA ALA A 328 4.77 21.29 6.35
C ALA A 328 4.56 21.01 7.84
N ALA A 329 3.68 20.05 8.19
CA ALA A 329 3.47 19.67 9.59
C ALA A 329 4.73 19.06 10.22
N GLN A 330 5.48 18.20 9.48
CA GLN A 330 6.74 17.66 9.98
C GLN A 330 7.81 18.75 10.19
N ARG A 331 7.87 19.75 9.31
CA ARG A 331 8.75 20.92 9.51
C ARG A 331 8.34 21.69 10.79
N SER A 332 7.03 21.90 11.02
CA SER A 332 6.55 22.51 12.26
C SER A 332 6.94 21.69 13.49
N ALA A 333 6.88 20.36 13.43
CA ALA A 333 7.36 19.50 14.52
C ALA A 333 8.86 19.71 14.80
N LEU A 334 9.68 19.82 13.75
CA LEU A 334 11.13 20.07 13.86
C LEU A 334 11.47 21.51 14.31
N GLU A 335 10.59 22.48 14.05
CA GLU A 335 10.72 23.84 14.63
C GLU A 335 10.50 23.83 16.15
N LEU A 336 9.57 23.00 16.66
CA LEU A 336 9.33 22.82 18.09
C LEU A 336 10.46 22.05 18.78
N ASP A 337 10.99 21.03 18.10
CA ASP A 337 12.12 20.23 18.56
C ASP A 337 12.97 19.75 17.37
N PRO A 338 14.11 20.41 17.08
CA PRO A 338 15.02 20.03 15.99
C PRO A 338 15.63 18.63 16.15
N GLU A 339 15.61 18.05 17.35
CA GLU A 339 16.16 16.74 17.63
C GLU A 339 15.11 15.60 17.48
N PHE A 340 13.85 15.93 17.21
CA PHE A 340 12.78 14.96 17.12
C PHE A 340 12.87 14.11 15.83
N ASN A 341 13.60 13.01 15.92
CA ASN A 341 13.93 12.15 14.77
C ASN A 341 12.72 11.56 14.03
N PRO A 342 11.59 11.16 14.68
CA PRO A 342 10.44 10.63 13.97
C PRO A 342 9.85 11.60 12.93
N ALA A 343 9.84 12.90 13.20
CA ALA A 343 9.41 13.90 12.22
C ALA A 343 10.40 14.03 11.06
N ARG A 344 11.71 13.88 11.31
CA ARG A 344 12.74 13.92 10.27
C ARG A 344 12.63 12.72 9.32
N VAL A 345 12.39 11.52 9.85
CA VAL A 345 12.14 10.30 9.07
C VAL A 345 10.91 10.46 8.16
N GLN A 346 9.78 10.90 8.73
CA GLN A 346 8.56 11.10 7.96
C GLN A 346 8.72 12.21 6.91
N LEU A 347 9.39 13.32 7.26
CA LEU A 347 9.67 14.40 6.31
C LEU A 347 10.52 13.91 5.14
N ALA A 348 11.55 13.11 5.40
CA ALA A 348 12.38 12.54 4.34
C ALA A 348 11.52 11.71 3.35
N GLN A 349 10.63 10.85 3.85
CA GLN A 349 9.74 10.06 3.00
C GLN A 349 8.76 10.95 2.20
N ASP A 350 8.14 11.94 2.84
CA ASP A 350 7.19 12.83 2.16
C ASP A 350 7.86 13.66 1.06
N LEU A 351 9.10 14.12 1.30
CA LEU A 351 9.90 14.82 0.29
C LEU A 351 10.27 13.92 -0.90
N LEU A 352 10.64 12.67 -0.65
CA LEU A 352 10.90 11.69 -1.72
C LEU A 352 9.63 11.43 -2.55
N ARG A 353 8.44 11.38 -1.94
CA ARG A 353 7.14 11.25 -2.63
C ARG A 353 6.79 12.49 -3.45
N LEU A 354 7.20 13.67 -3.00
CA LEU A 354 7.05 14.93 -3.71
C LEU A 354 8.10 15.15 -4.82
N GLY A 355 9.06 14.23 -4.99
CA GLY A 355 10.16 14.37 -5.94
C GLY A 355 11.26 15.36 -5.49
N GLN A 356 11.26 15.76 -4.22
CA GLN A 356 12.29 16.65 -3.63
C GLN A 356 13.43 15.79 -3.08
N GLU A 357 14.07 15.05 -3.99
CA GLU A 357 15.02 13.98 -3.63
C GLU A 357 16.25 14.45 -2.88
N ALA A 358 16.86 15.58 -3.29
CA ALA A 358 18.10 16.05 -2.66
C ALA A 358 17.93 16.29 -1.16
N GLU A 359 16.87 17.00 -0.76
CA GLU A 359 16.53 17.25 0.64
C GLU A 359 16.08 15.97 1.34
N GLY A 360 15.24 15.16 0.67
CA GLY A 360 14.72 13.91 1.23
C GLY A 360 15.84 12.94 1.60
N TRP A 361 16.78 12.68 0.69
CA TRP A 361 17.93 11.81 0.97
C TRP A 361 18.87 12.37 2.04
N GLN A 362 19.11 13.69 2.03
CA GLN A 362 19.92 14.34 3.07
C GLN A 362 19.31 14.17 4.47
N LEU A 363 18.00 14.35 4.59
CA LEU A 363 17.30 14.15 5.86
C LEU A 363 17.28 12.69 6.31
N ALA A 364 17.17 11.74 5.37
CA ALA A 364 17.25 10.32 5.67
C ALA A 364 18.64 9.94 6.24
N GLU A 365 19.73 10.45 5.64
CA GLU A 365 21.08 10.26 6.14
C GLU A 365 21.26 10.85 7.55
N LEU A 366 20.86 12.10 7.75
CA LEU A 366 20.93 12.77 9.05
C LEU A 366 20.09 12.05 10.13
N ALA A 367 18.96 11.49 9.76
CA ALA A 367 18.12 10.73 10.68
C ALA A 367 18.77 9.40 11.05
N HIS A 368 19.40 8.71 10.10
CA HIS A 368 20.10 7.45 10.32
C HIS A 368 21.36 7.60 11.17
N ASP A 369 22.13 8.68 10.97
CA ASP A 369 23.30 8.99 11.79
C ASP A 369 22.94 9.16 13.28
N LYS A 370 21.69 9.60 13.54
CA LYS A 370 21.18 9.73 14.91
C LYS A 370 20.59 8.43 15.46
N ASP A 371 20.04 7.60 14.61
CA ASP A 371 19.33 6.39 14.98
C ASP A 371 19.53 5.28 13.93
N GLY A 372 20.62 4.54 14.08
CA GLY A 372 20.96 3.43 13.20
C GLY A 372 20.07 2.19 13.36
N TYR A 373 19.13 2.17 14.33
CA TYR A 373 18.22 1.04 14.53
C TYR A 373 16.85 1.23 13.83
N ASP A 374 16.58 2.39 13.25
CA ASP A 374 15.34 2.60 12.46
C ASP A 374 15.37 1.77 11.17
N THR A 375 14.48 0.77 11.10
CA THR A 375 14.43 -0.18 9.97
C THR A 375 14.04 0.47 8.66
N THR A 376 13.18 1.49 8.70
CA THR A 376 12.76 2.24 7.50
C THR A 376 13.93 3.01 6.89
N LEU A 377 14.70 3.70 7.73
CA LEU A 377 15.89 4.42 7.27
C LEU A 377 16.95 3.49 6.72
N PHE A 378 17.21 2.39 7.42
CA PHE A 378 18.16 1.37 6.98
C PHE A 378 17.81 0.86 5.57
N ASN A 379 16.54 0.49 5.35
CA ASN A 379 16.06 0.01 4.06
C ASN A 379 16.18 1.09 2.97
N LEU A 380 15.78 2.34 3.27
CA LEU A 380 15.86 3.45 2.32
C LEU A 380 17.31 3.75 1.91
N LEU A 381 18.27 3.73 2.84
CA LEU A 381 19.68 3.98 2.51
C LEU A 381 20.30 2.84 1.71
N GLN A 382 19.96 1.58 2.00
CA GLN A 382 20.34 0.45 1.15
C GLN A 382 19.80 0.60 -0.27
N LEU A 383 18.54 1.02 -0.40
CA LEU A 383 17.94 1.32 -1.70
C LEU A 383 18.72 2.42 -2.41
N LYS A 384 19.04 3.53 -1.71
CA LYS A 384 19.83 4.64 -2.27
C LYS A 384 21.12 4.16 -2.91
N ASP A 385 21.86 3.28 -2.23
CA ASP A 385 23.10 2.69 -2.74
C ASP A 385 22.86 1.88 -4.03
N SER A 386 21.72 1.19 -4.13
CA SER A 386 21.34 0.42 -5.31
C SER A 386 21.06 1.29 -6.55
N LEU A 387 20.61 2.54 -6.35
CA LEU A 387 20.27 3.49 -7.42
C LEU A 387 21.48 3.87 -8.30
N GLY A 388 22.72 3.64 -7.83
CA GLY A 388 23.93 3.81 -8.65
C GLY A 388 23.97 2.92 -9.91
N ARG A 389 23.17 1.86 -9.98
CA ARG A 389 23.01 0.97 -11.13
C ARG A 389 21.97 1.47 -12.13
N PHE A 390 21.21 2.48 -11.77
CA PHE A 390 20.14 3.02 -12.58
C PHE A 390 20.68 4.08 -13.55
N THR A 391 19.93 4.31 -14.63
CA THR A 391 20.10 5.42 -15.55
C THR A 391 18.80 6.20 -15.66
N THR A 392 18.88 7.45 -16.07
CA THR A 392 17.71 8.30 -16.29
C THR A 392 17.56 8.53 -17.79
N LEU A 393 16.42 8.12 -18.32
CA LEU A 393 15.95 8.44 -19.66
C LEU A 393 15.07 9.69 -19.58
N THR A 394 15.11 10.54 -20.60
CA THR A 394 14.32 11.78 -20.62
C THR A 394 13.55 11.92 -21.93
N SER A 395 12.35 12.42 -21.81
CA SER A 395 11.51 12.88 -22.92
C SER A 395 10.98 14.29 -22.61
N PRO A 396 10.18 14.93 -23.49
CA PRO A 396 9.65 16.27 -23.23
C PRO A 396 8.91 16.42 -21.90
N HIS A 397 8.20 15.38 -21.44
CA HIS A 397 7.36 15.47 -20.25
C HIS A 397 7.81 14.56 -19.10
N PHE A 398 8.67 13.56 -19.36
CA PHE A 398 9.01 12.53 -18.39
C PHE A 398 10.51 12.40 -18.12
N GLN A 399 10.83 12.04 -16.88
CA GLN A 399 12.13 11.51 -16.47
C GLN A 399 11.91 10.09 -15.93
N VAL A 400 12.42 9.09 -16.66
CA VAL A 400 12.26 7.68 -16.32
C VAL A 400 13.58 7.13 -15.79
N ARG A 401 13.58 6.68 -14.54
CA ARG A 401 14.74 6.06 -13.89
C ARG A 401 14.55 4.54 -13.87
N MET A 402 15.47 3.83 -14.49
CA MET A 402 15.45 2.37 -14.62
C MET A 402 16.85 1.79 -14.42
N GLU A 403 16.94 0.52 -14.07
CA GLU A 403 18.20 -0.22 -14.14
C GLU A 403 18.76 -0.15 -15.58
N LYS A 404 20.09 -0.02 -15.70
CA LYS A 404 20.76 0.31 -17.00
C LYS A 404 20.46 -0.71 -18.10
N GLN A 405 20.48 -2.00 -17.80
CA GLN A 405 20.21 -3.05 -18.78
C GLN A 405 18.74 -3.02 -19.20
N GLU A 406 17.82 -2.90 -18.24
CA GLU A 406 16.38 -2.78 -18.51
C GLU A 406 16.06 -1.55 -19.36
N ALA A 407 16.70 -0.41 -19.06
CA ALA A 407 16.53 0.82 -19.82
C ALA A 407 16.97 0.64 -21.29
N ALA A 408 18.05 -0.10 -21.54
CA ALA A 408 18.51 -0.41 -22.88
C ALA A 408 17.55 -1.38 -23.63
N VAL A 409 16.91 -2.31 -22.92
CA VAL A 409 15.98 -3.29 -23.50
C VAL A 409 14.65 -2.64 -23.90
N TYR A 410 13.97 -1.98 -22.97
CA TYR A 410 12.60 -1.48 -23.23
C TYR A 410 12.33 -0.01 -22.82
N GLY A 411 13.34 0.71 -22.33
CA GLY A 411 13.16 2.08 -21.86
C GLY A 411 12.62 3.03 -22.94
N HIS A 412 12.97 2.83 -24.21
CA HIS A 412 12.43 3.59 -25.33
C HIS A 412 10.91 3.39 -25.50
N ARG A 413 10.41 2.16 -25.25
CA ARG A 413 8.96 1.85 -25.28
C ARG A 413 8.24 2.51 -24.10
N VAL A 414 8.90 2.50 -22.93
CA VAL A 414 8.36 3.21 -21.75
C VAL A 414 8.15 4.68 -22.04
N LEU A 415 9.15 5.37 -22.60
CA LEU A 415 9.02 6.78 -22.96
C LEU A 415 7.93 7.02 -23.99
N ALA A 416 7.85 6.18 -25.04
CA ALA A 416 6.82 6.31 -26.07
C ALA A 416 5.40 6.17 -25.46
N LEU A 417 5.15 5.13 -24.67
CA LEU A 417 3.87 4.90 -24.01
C LEU A 417 3.46 6.07 -23.11
N LEU A 418 4.42 6.61 -22.33
CA LEU A 418 4.15 7.73 -21.42
C LEU A 418 3.81 9.01 -22.20
N GLU A 419 4.52 9.29 -23.30
CA GLU A 419 4.22 10.44 -24.17
C GLU A 419 2.86 10.27 -24.88
N ASP A 420 2.50 9.05 -25.29
CA ASP A 420 1.17 8.75 -25.83
C ASP A 420 0.09 8.98 -24.78
N SER A 421 0.31 8.51 -23.54
CA SER A 421 -0.62 8.75 -22.43
C SER A 421 -0.79 10.23 -22.10
N TRP A 422 0.31 11.01 -22.14
CA TRP A 422 0.28 12.47 -21.99
C TRP A 422 -0.59 13.12 -23.07
N THR A 423 -0.32 12.77 -24.32
CA THR A 423 -1.01 13.35 -25.49
C THR A 423 -2.51 13.08 -25.46
N GLU A 424 -2.92 11.96 -24.91
CA GLU A 424 -4.32 11.57 -24.86
C GLU A 424 -5.05 12.12 -23.61
N LEU A 425 -4.44 12.01 -22.44
CA LEU A 425 -5.14 12.29 -21.18
C LEU A 425 -5.09 13.77 -20.78
N THR A 426 -4.04 14.52 -21.09
CA THR A 426 -3.97 15.94 -20.71
C THR A 426 -5.07 16.79 -21.35
N PRO A 427 -5.34 16.71 -22.68
CA PRO A 427 -6.45 17.45 -23.28
C PRO A 427 -7.81 16.90 -22.83
N ARG A 428 -7.92 15.59 -22.60
CA ARG A 428 -9.16 14.96 -22.16
C ARG A 428 -9.64 15.48 -20.81
N TYR A 429 -8.71 15.63 -19.86
CA TYR A 429 -9.02 16.16 -18.52
C TYR A 429 -8.79 17.67 -18.39
N GLU A 430 -8.37 18.36 -19.49
CA GLU A 430 -8.10 19.79 -19.49
C GLU A 430 -7.15 20.19 -18.35
N PHE A 431 -6.06 19.43 -18.20
CA PHE A 431 -5.10 19.61 -17.12
C PHE A 431 -3.67 19.29 -17.59
N LEU A 432 -2.73 20.17 -17.26
CA LEU A 432 -1.31 19.98 -17.50
C LEU A 432 -0.58 19.74 -16.19
N PRO A 433 -0.03 18.53 -15.98
CA PRO A 433 0.74 18.22 -14.80
C PRO A 433 2.03 19.05 -14.68
N GLU A 434 2.54 19.18 -13.46
CA GLU A 434 3.86 19.74 -13.20
C GLU A 434 4.96 18.88 -13.83
N LEU A 435 5.92 19.53 -14.49
CA LEU A 435 7.01 18.87 -15.19
C LEU A 435 8.33 18.90 -14.42
N PRO A 436 9.22 17.95 -14.67
CA PRO A 436 8.96 16.67 -15.31
C PRO A 436 8.16 15.72 -14.39
N VAL A 437 7.37 14.83 -14.97
CA VAL A 437 6.80 13.68 -14.24
C VAL A 437 7.92 12.66 -14.06
N MET A 438 8.15 12.24 -12.83
CA MET A 438 9.20 11.26 -12.49
C MET A 438 8.61 9.86 -12.48
N VAL A 439 9.27 8.91 -13.15
CA VAL A 439 8.88 7.49 -13.16
C VAL A 439 10.08 6.66 -12.75
N GLU A 440 9.93 5.83 -11.74
CA GLU A 440 10.96 4.94 -11.22
C GLU A 440 10.50 3.49 -11.36
N ILE A 441 11.26 2.68 -12.12
CA ILE A 441 10.93 1.27 -12.40
C ILE A 441 12.00 0.40 -11.76
N TYR A 442 11.55 -0.52 -10.88
CA TYR A 442 12.40 -1.34 -10.04
C TYR A 442 12.44 -2.80 -10.48
N PRO A 443 13.63 -3.39 -10.73
CA PRO A 443 13.77 -4.80 -11.13
C PRO A 443 13.55 -5.78 -9.98
N ARG A 444 13.50 -5.28 -8.74
CA ARG A 444 13.25 -6.07 -7.53
C ARG A 444 12.03 -5.55 -6.80
N ALA A 445 11.11 -6.46 -6.45
CA ALA A 445 9.89 -6.12 -5.73
C ALA A 445 10.18 -5.47 -4.36
N ASP A 446 11.23 -5.91 -3.67
CA ASP A 446 11.65 -5.32 -2.39
C ASP A 446 12.10 -3.87 -2.53
N ASP A 447 12.88 -3.54 -3.59
CA ASP A 447 13.34 -2.18 -3.84
C ASP A 447 12.15 -1.23 -4.13
N PHE A 448 11.18 -1.73 -4.90
CA PHE A 448 9.91 -1.02 -5.11
C PHE A 448 9.13 -0.82 -3.80
N ALA A 449 9.01 -1.87 -2.98
CA ALA A 449 8.29 -1.82 -1.72
C ALA A 449 8.96 -0.84 -0.72
N VAL A 450 10.29 -0.89 -0.61
CA VAL A 450 11.06 0.04 0.23
C VAL A 450 10.89 1.48 -0.25
N ARG A 451 11.00 1.73 -1.56
CA ARG A 451 10.82 3.09 -2.11
C ARG A 451 9.43 3.66 -1.85
N THR A 452 8.43 2.82 -1.95
CA THR A 452 7.02 3.18 -1.87
C THR A 452 6.53 3.27 -0.43
N PHE A 453 6.85 2.26 0.38
CA PHE A 453 6.29 2.06 1.73
C PHE A 453 7.33 2.15 2.86
N GLY A 454 8.63 2.13 2.55
CA GLY A 454 9.73 2.14 3.52
C GLY A 454 10.11 0.76 4.07
N ILE A 455 9.38 -0.28 3.71
CA ILE A 455 9.59 -1.67 4.17
C ILE A 455 9.57 -2.64 2.98
N PRO A 456 10.37 -3.73 3.02
CA PRO A 456 10.32 -4.80 2.01
C PRO A 456 9.08 -5.68 2.19
N ASP A 457 8.95 -6.70 1.33
CA ASP A 457 7.91 -7.74 1.41
C ASP A 457 6.46 -7.25 1.31
N VAL A 458 6.21 -6.05 0.77
CA VAL A 458 4.86 -5.58 0.47
C VAL A 458 4.46 -6.06 -0.92
N SER A 459 3.54 -7.01 -0.98
CA SER A 459 3.05 -7.61 -2.23
C SER A 459 1.71 -7.02 -2.67
N GLY A 460 1.32 -7.29 -3.92
CA GLY A 460 0.00 -6.94 -4.46
C GLY A 460 -0.07 -5.60 -5.21
N PHE A 461 0.98 -4.78 -5.15
CA PHE A 461 1.04 -3.53 -5.90
C PHE A 461 1.89 -3.68 -7.16
N LEU A 462 1.40 -3.15 -8.28
CA LEU A 462 2.09 -3.13 -9.57
C LEU A 462 2.82 -1.80 -9.79
N GLY A 463 2.18 -0.72 -9.42
CA GLY A 463 2.67 0.63 -9.40
C GLY A 463 2.02 1.42 -8.27
N VAL A 464 2.54 2.60 -7.98
CA VAL A 464 1.97 3.61 -7.07
C VAL A 464 2.37 4.99 -7.56
N CYS A 465 1.39 5.89 -7.67
CA CYS A 465 1.61 7.29 -8.00
C CYS A 465 1.40 8.19 -6.78
N PHE A 466 2.34 9.08 -6.51
CA PHE A 466 2.26 10.09 -5.44
C PHE A 466 1.82 11.48 -5.94
N GLY A 467 1.40 11.55 -7.21
CA GLY A 467 1.05 12.78 -7.89
C GLY A 467 2.11 13.24 -8.88
N LYS A 468 3.35 13.46 -8.46
CA LYS A 468 4.49 13.85 -9.34
C LYS A 468 5.46 12.70 -9.60
N VAL A 469 5.52 11.74 -8.70
CA VAL A 469 6.40 10.57 -8.77
C VAL A 469 5.56 9.33 -8.93
N ILE A 470 5.86 8.53 -9.94
CA ILE A 470 5.36 7.17 -10.15
C ILE A 470 6.47 6.21 -9.76
N THR A 471 6.14 5.19 -8.97
CA THR A 471 7.00 4.03 -8.72
C THR A 471 6.33 2.79 -9.30
N ALA A 472 7.05 1.92 -9.99
CA ALA A 472 6.49 0.72 -10.61
C ALA A 472 7.43 -0.48 -10.47
N ASN A 473 6.83 -1.65 -10.43
CA ASN A 473 7.54 -2.91 -10.57
C ASN A 473 7.91 -3.16 -12.04
N SER A 474 9.16 -3.54 -12.30
CA SER A 474 9.58 -4.04 -13.61
C SER A 474 8.95 -5.41 -13.90
N PRO A 475 8.73 -5.77 -15.18
CA PRO A 475 8.38 -7.13 -15.57
C PRO A 475 9.33 -8.20 -15.01
N ALA A 476 10.62 -7.89 -14.85
CA ALA A 476 11.60 -8.81 -14.29
C ALA A 476 11.32 -9.21 -12.84
N SER A 477 10.65 -8.35 -12.06
CA SER A 477 10.27 -8.61 -10.67
C SER A 477 9.04 -9.52 -10.53
N ARG A 478 8.32 -9.81 -11.63
CA ARG A 478 7.03 -10.49 -11.64
C ARG A 478 6.92 -11.67 -12.61
N ARG A 479 8.01 -12.38 -12.82
CA ARG A 479 8.07 -13.49 -13.78
C ARG A 479 7.06 -14.62 -13.50
N ASP A 480 6.70 -14.84 -12.26
CA ASP A 480 5.74 -15.86 -11.86
C ASP A 480 4.28 -15.44 -12.11
N HIS A 481 4.03 -14.15 -12.21
CA HIS A 481 2.71 -13.54 -12.46
C HIS A 481 2.84 -12.37 -13.43
N PRO A 482 3.16 -12.66 -14.70
CA PRO A 482 3.36 -11.63 -15.71
C PRO A 482 2.08 -10.83 -15.92
N THR A 483 2.24 -9.52 -16.05
CA THR A 483 1.15 -8.55 -16.22
C THR A 483 1.62 -7.49 -17.21
N SER A 484 0.73 -6.94 -18.00
CA SER A 484 1.05 -5.86 -18.93
C SER A 484 1.59 -4.64 -18.18
N TRP A 485 2.88 -4.35 -18.31
CA TRP A 485 3.51 -3.16 -17.75
C TRP A 485 3.03 -1.88 -18.45
N GLU A 486 2.55 -2.00 -19.68
CA GLU A 486 1.97 -0.88 -20.43
C GLU A 486 0.66 -0.41 -19.78
N SER A 487 -0.23 -1.35 -19.42
CA SER A 487 -1.43 -1.05 -18.64
C SER A 487 -1.10 -0.38 -17.31
N VAL A 488 -0.12 -0.91 -16.58
CA VAL A 488 0.30 -0.36 -15.29
C VAL A 488 0.76 1.10 -15.43
N LEU A 489 1.66 1.41 -16.36
CA LEU A 489 2.16 2.78 -16.51
C LEU A 489 1.08 3.75 -17.00
N TRP A 490 0.16 3.31 -17.84
CA TRP A 490 -1.01 4.11 -18.24
C TRP A 490 -1.89 4.43 -17.03
N HIS A 491 -2.18 3.44 -16.21
CA HIS A 491 -2.93 3.58 -14.95
C HIS A 491 -2.27 4.60 -14.01
N GLU A 492 -0.97 4.47 -13.78
CA GLU A 492 -0.24 5.38 -12.89
C GLU A 492 -0.18 6.80 -13.43
N PHE A 493 -0.12 6.98 -14.75
CA PHE A 493 -0.19 8.32 -15.32
C PHE A 493 -1.59 8.95 -15.18
N CYS A 494 -2.66 8.16 -15.22
CA CYS A 494 -3.99 8.66 -14.87
C CYS A 494 -4.02 9.24 -13.45
N HIS A 495 -3.33 8.59 -12.51
CA HIS A 495 -3.21 9.11 -11.15
C HIS A 495 -2.45 10.45 -11.11
N VAL A 496 -1.41 10.65 -11.93
CA VAL A 496 -0.75 11.97 -12.04
C VAL A 496 -1.77 13.06 -12.35
N ILE A 497 -2.63 12.82 -13.34
CA ILE A 497 -3.69 13.77 -13.73
C ILE A 497 -4.66 14.01 -12.58
N THR A 498 -5.22 12.96 -12.01
CA THR A 498 -6.31 13.06 -11.02
C THR A 498 -5.83 13.62 -9.69
N LEU A 499 -4.65 13.22 -9.22
CA LEU A 499 -4.07 13.70 -7.97
C LEU A 499 -3.65 15.17 -8.08
N GLN A 500 -2.91 15.55 -9.13
CA GLN A 500 -2.49 16.94 -9.28
C GLN A 500 -3.67 17.89 -9.56
N LYS A 501 -4.61 17.50 -10.44
CA LYS A 501 -5.80 18.31 -10.74
C LYS A 501 -6.62 18.61 -9.50
N THR A 502 -6.68 17.68 -8.55
CA THR A 502 -7.47 17.85 -7.32
C THR A 502 -6.64 18.35 -6.13
N GLY A 503 -5.33 18.58 -6.32
CA GLY A 503 -4.41 18.89 -5.20
C GLY A 503 -4.40 17.78 -4.16
N ASN A 504 -4.40 16.54 -4.60
CA ASN A 504 -4.43 15.32 -3.78
C ASN A 504 -5.66 15.20 -2.85
N LYS A 505 -6.79 15.81 -3.24
CA LYS A 505 -8.05 15.76 -2.46
C LYS A 505 -9.06 14.75 -3.01
N ILE A 506 -8.73 14.06 -4.09
CA ILE A 506 -9.57 13.01 -4.66
C ILE A 506 -9.64 11.79 -3.71
N PRO A 507 -10.80 11.19 -3.45
CA PRO A 507 -10.89 9.94 -2.73
C PRO A 507 -10.31 8.79 -3.57
N ARG A 508 -9.74 7.79 -2.88
CA ARG A 508 -9.07 6.67 -3.54
C ARG A 508 -9.95 6.00 -4.60
N TRP A 509 -11.19 5.67 -4.24
CA TRP A 509 -12.08 4.95 -5.15
C TRP A 509 -12.31 5.68 -6.48
N LEU A 510 -12.42 7.01 -6.46
CA LEU A 510 -12.65 7.79 -7.69
C LEU A 510 -11.38 7.85 -8.55
N SER A 511 -10.21 8.00 -7.92
CA SER A 511 -8.93 7.99 -8.62
C SER A 511 -8.68 6.64 -9.29
N GLU A 512 -8.85 5.54 -8.56
CA GLU A 512 -8.74 4.17 -9.08
C GLU A 512 -9.79 3.90 -10.17
N GLY A 513 -11.04 4.31 -9.93
CA GLY A 513 -12.13 4.16 -10.90
C GLY A 513 -11.86 4.87 -12.22
N ILE A 514 -11.31 6.09 -12.18
CA ILE A 514 -10.92 6.83 -13.39
C ILE A 514 -9.77 6.10 -14.09
N SER A 515 -8.73 5.67 -13.37
CA SER A 515 -7.59 4.98 -13.97
C SER A 515 -8.01 3.70 -14.70
N VAL A 516 -8.81 2.85 -14.07
CA VAL A 516 -9.30 1.60 -14.71
C VAL A 516 -10.27 1.90 -15.88
N PHE A 517 -11.08 2.92 -15.78
CA PHE A 517 -11.93 3.36 -16.89
C PHE A 517 -11.09 3.81 -18.09
N GLU A 518 -10.04 4.60 -17.88
CA GLU A 518 -9.16 5.07 -18.94
C GLU A 518 -8.25 3.97 -19.49
N GLU A 519 -7.85 2.96 -18.68
CA GLU A 519 -7.19 1.77 -19.18
C GLU A 519 -8.06 1.06 -20.22
N ARG A 520 -9.31 0.70 -19.86
CA ARG A 520 -10.24 0.01 -20.79
C ARG A 520 -10.56 0.84 -22.03
N ARG A 521 -10.52 2.16 -21.92
CA ARG A 521 -10.74 3.06 -23.06
C ARG A 521 -9.53 3.09 -23.98
N ALA A 522 -8.31 3.02 -23.45
CA ALA A 522 -7.07 3.01 -24.23
C ALA A 522 -6.87 1.66 -24.94
N ASP A 523 -7.06 0.58 -24.22
CA ASP A 523 -7.04 -0.77 -24.77
C ASP A 523 -8.12 -1.62 -24.06
N VAL A 524 -9.04 -2.15 -24.82
CA VAL A 524 -10.15 -2.99 -24.30
C VAL A 524 -9.69 -4.25 -23.58
N ARG A 525 -8.41 -4.63 -23.69
CA ARG A 525 -7.79 -5.76 -23.01
C ARG A 525 -7.26 -5.43 -21.62
N TRP A 526 -7.15 -4.14 -21.28
CA TRP A 526 -6.60 -3.63 -20.02
C TRP A 526 -7.68 -3.45 -18.95
N GLY A 527 -7.25 -3.36 -17.70
CA GLY A 527 -8.10 -3.14 -16.55
C GLY A 527 -8.98 -4.33 -16.16
N GLN A 528 -9.80 -4.13 -15.15
CA GLN A 528 -10.72 -5.15 -14.67
C GLN A 528 -11.96 -5.23 -15.55
N HIS A 529 -12.39 -6.45 -15.85
CA HIS A 529 -13.58 -6.77 -16.63
C HIS A 529 -14.57 -7.60 -15.82
N MET A 530 -15.85 -7.58 -16.26
CA MET A 530 -16.86 -8.46 -15.69
C MET A 530 -16.41 -9.92 -15.76
N ASN A 531 -16.53 -10.62 -14.65
CA ASN A 531 -16.30 -12.06 -14.55
C ASN A 531 -17.43 -12.71 -13.73
N HIS A 532 -17.37 -14.01 -13.53
CA HIS A 532 -18.41 -14.74 -12.82
C HIS A 532 -18.56 -14.30 -11.36
N ASP A 533 -17.47 -14.06 -10.62
CA ASP A 533 -17.52 -13.65 -9.21
C ASP A 533 -18.10 -12.23 -9.09
N PHE A 534 -17.71 -11.31 -9.98
CA PHE A 534 -18.27 -9.94 -10.01
C PHE A 534 -19.77 -9.96 -10.32
N ARG A 535 -20.17 -10.77 -11.33
CA ARG A 535 -21.57 -10.96 -11.68
C ARG A 535 -22.40 -11.44 -10.48
N ASP A 536 -21.92 -12.46 -9.77
CA ASP A 536 -22.64 -13.03 -8.64
C ASP A 536 -22.74 -12.06 -7.47
N ARG A 537 -21.68 -11.26 -7.20
CA ARG A 537 -21.72 -10.17 -6.21
C ARG A 537 -22.78 -9.12 -6.58
N ILE A 538 -22.83 -8.71 -7.84
CA ILE A 538 -23.76 -7.68 -8.32
C ILE A 538 -25.20 -8.19 -8.24
N LEU A 539 -25.48 -9.39 -8.75
CA LEU A 539 -26.83 -9.98 -8.73
C LEU A 539 -27.28 -10.34 -7.31
N GLY A 540 -26.35 -10.70 -6.42
CA GLY A 540 -26.58 -10.94 -5.00
C GLY A 540 -26.68 -9.65 -4.14
N ASP A 541 -26.70 -8.47 -4.77
CA ASP A 541 -26.76 -7.15 -4.11
C ASP A 541 -25.62 -6.89 -3.12
N LYS A 542 -24.44 -7.50 -3.37
CA LYS A 542 -23.22 -7.33 -2.55
C LYS A 542 -22.33 -6.23 -3.15
N ILE A 543 -22.92 -5.09 -3.46
CA ILE A 543 -22.26 -3.91 -4.00
C ILE A 543 -22.18 -2.83 -2.94
N THR A 544 -21.13 -2.02 -3.00
CA THR A 544 -20.88 -0.94 -2.04
C THR A 544 -21.69 0.30 -2.44
N PRO A 545 -22.37 0.99 -1.53
CA PRO A 545 -23.01 2.27 -1.86
C PRO A 545 -21.95 3.28 -2.34
N ILE A 546 -22.26 4.07 -3.38
CA ILE A 546 -21.32 5.05 -3.97
C ILE A 546 -20.74 5.97 -2.91
N GLY A 547 -21.58 6.47 -2.00
CA GLY A 547 -21.14 7.36 -0.91
C GLY A 547 -20.21 6.69 0.11
N GLN A 548 -19.94 5.38 0.01
CA GLN A 548 -19.08 4.60 0.91
C GLN A 548 -17.99 3.81 0.17
N LEU A 549 -17.79 4.05 -1.12
CA LEU A 549 -16.84 3.28 -1.93
C LEU A 549 -15.39 3.33 -1.42
N SER A 550 -14.97 4.41 -0.76
CA SER A 550 -13.65 4.46 -0.11
C SER A 550 -13.45 3.32 0.88
N SER A 551 -14.52 2.84 1.54
CA SER A 551 -14.44 1.73 2.48
C SER A 551 -14.15 0.38 1.80
N ALA A 552 -14.57 0.17 0.55
CA ALA A 552 -14.38 -1.10 -0.17
C ALA A 552 -12.90 -1.51 -0.26
N PHE A 553 -12.00 -0.53 -0.51
CA PHE A 553 -10.56 -0.78 -0.58
C PHE A 553 -9.91 -1.13 0.77
N LEU A 554 -10.41 -0.55 1.85
CA LEU A 554 -9.85 -0.75 3.20
C LEU A 554 -10.41 -1.98 3.90
N THR A 555 -11.63 -2.41 3.53
CA THR A 555 -12.29 -3.57 4.11
C THR A 555 -12.13 -4.84 3.28
N ALA A 556 -11.44 -4.76 2.12
CA ALA A 556 -11.12 -5.91 1.28
C ALA A 556 -10.34 -6.96 2.09
N LYS A 557 -10.83 -8.20 2.09
CA LYS A 557 -10.24 -9.34 2.80
C LYS A 557 -9.41 -10.25 1.90
N SER A 558 -9.56 -10.10 0.60
CA SER A 558 -8.87 -10.89 -0.43
C SER A 558 -8.47 -10.03 -1.62
N GLY A 559 -7.59 -10.56 -2.47
CA GLY A 559 -7.28 -9.95 -3.78
C GLY A 559 -8.51 -9.83 -4.67
N GLU A 560 -9.46 -10.77 -4.56
CA GLU A 560 -10.72 -10.72 -5.32
C GLU A 560 -11.63 -9.58 -4.86
N ASP A 561 -11.70 -9.31 -3.53
CA ASP A 561 -12.43 -8.16 -3.01
C ASP A 561 -11.81 -6.85 -3.49
N MET A 562 -10.48 -6.79 -3.51
CA MET A 562 -9.74 -5.63 -4.02
C MET A 562 -10.03 -5.41 -5.51
N ASN A 563 -9.92 -6.46 -6.33
CA ASN A 563 -10.21 -6.39 -7.77
C ASN A 563 -11.67 -5.97 -8.03
N PHE A 564 -12.61 -6.44 -7.21
CA PHE A 564 -14.00 -6.00 -7.30
C PHE A 564 -14.16 -4.51 -6.96
N ALA A 565 -13.46 -4.00 -5.95
CA ALA A 565 -13.49 -2.57 -5.62
C ALA A 565 -12.96 -1.70 -6.77
N TYR A 566 -11.89 -2.11 -7.45
CA TYR A 566 -11.40 -1.46 -8.67
C TYR A 566 -12.45 -1.47 -9.79
N TYR A 567 -13.03 -2.64 -10.06
CA TYR A 567 -14.06 -2.81 -11.08
C TYR A 567 -15.29 -1.97 -10.78
N GLU A 568 -15.86 -2.09 -9.57
CA GLU A 568 -17.05 -1.35 -9.14
C GLU A 568 -16.84 0.16 -9.24
N SER A 569 -15.71 0.67 -8.76
CA SER A 569 -15.34 2.08 -8.88
C SER A 569 -15.27 2.56 -10.33
N SER A 570 -14.69 1.75 -11.20
CA SER A 570 -14.59 2.09 -12.63
C SER A 570 -15.94 2.09 -13.33
N MET A 571 -16.87 1.22 -12.91
CA MET A 571 -18.22 1.18 -13.46
C MET A 571 -19.06 2.38 -13.00
N VAL A 572 -18.82 2.92 -11.79
CA VAL A 572 -19.42 4.20 -11.37
C VAL A 572 -18.95 5.33 -12.29
N VAL A 573 -17.64 5.40 -12.56
CA VAL A 573 -17.07 6.40 -13.47
C VAL A 573 -17.66 6.25 -14.89
N GLU A 574 -17.73 5.03 -15.40
CA GLU A 574 -18.31 4.73 -16.70
C GLU A 574 -19.80 5.17 -16.76
N HIS A 575 -20.57 4.90 -15.71
CA HIS A 575 -21.96 5.31 -15.60
C HIS A 575 -22.10 6.83 -15.58
N ILE A 576 -21.29 7.54 -14.76
CA ILE A 576 -21.29 9.01 -14.74
C ILE A 576 -20.98 9.58 -16.14
N VAL A 577 -19.96 9.07 -16.80
CA VAL A 577 -19.56 9.56 -18.13
C VAL A 577 -20.62 9.25 -19.18
N SER A 578 -21.26 8.07 -19.12
CA SER A 578 -22.28 7.66 -20.09
C SER A 578 -23.59 8.45 -19.95
N VAL A 579 -23.99 8.80 -18.73
CA VAL A 579 -25.29 9.48 -18.46
C VAL A 579 -25.14 10.99 -18.41
N HIS A 580 -24.09 11.48 -17.74
CA HIS A 580 -23.90 12.92 -17.50
C HIS A 580 -22.77 13.53 -18.34
N GLY A 581 -22.02 12.71 -19.06
CA GLY A 581 -20.89 13.12 -19.89
C GLY A 581 -19.60 13.37 -19.09
N LEU A 582 -18.47 13.36 -19.80
CA LEU A 582 -17.17 13.68 -19.24
C LEU A 582 -17.10 15.07 -18.56
N PRO A 583 -17.81 16.14 -19.04
CA PRO A 583 -17.83 17.42 -18.34
C PRO A 583 -18.32 17.34 -16.90
N ALA A 584 -19.29 16.47 -16.58
CA ALA A 584 -19.78 16.28 -15.22
C ALA A 584 -18.68 15.70 -14.32
N LEU A 585 -17.95 14.68 -14.78
CA LEU A 585 -16.80 14.11 -14.05
C LEU A 585 -15.71 15.17 -13.83
N LYS A 586 -15.38 15.99 -14.84
CA LYS A 586 -14.41 17.10 -14.69
C LYS A 586 -14.87 18.14 -13.68
N ALA A 587 -16.17 18.44 -13.64
CA ALA A 587 -16.74 19.36 -12.66
C ALA A 587 -16.61 18.81 -11.22
N VAL A 588 -16.84 17.50 -11.01
CA VAL A 588 -16.59 16.82 -9.74
C VAL A 588 -15.12 16.98 -9.34
N LEU A 589 -14.15 16.72 -10.25
CA LEU A 589 -12.72 16.88 -9.95
C LEU A 589 -12.36 18.35 -9.60
N ASN A 590 -12.98 19.33 -10.26
CA ASN A 590 -12.78 20.74 -9.95
C ASN A 590 -13.33 21.10 -8.55
N ASP A 591 -14.50 20.61 -8.18
CA ASP A 591 -15.06 20.79 -6.84
C ASP A 591 -14.15 20.19 -5.76
N LEU A 592 -13.63 18.98 -5.98
CA LEU A 592 -12.66 18.36 -5.09
C LEU A 592 -11.40 19.22 -4.91
N SER A 593 -10.90 19.86 -5.97
CA SER A 593 -9.73 20.74 -5.91
C SER A 593 -9.94 21.90 -4.93
N THR A 594 -11.15 22.40 -4.82
CA THR A 594 -11.52 23.47 -3.87
C THR A 594 -11.81 22.98 -2.45
N GLY A 595 -11.82 21.64 -2.25
CA GLY A 595 -12.06 21.01 -0.93
C GLY A 595 -13.51 20.66 -0.65
N ILE A 596 -14.39 20.70 -1.67
CA ILE A 596 -15.74 20.15 -1.57
C ILE A 596 -15.64 18.63 -1.43
N GLN A 597 -16.43 18.05 -0.53
CA GLN A 597 -16.43 16.62 -0.29
C GLN A 597 -17.05 15.87 -1.48
N ILE A 598 -16.57 14.63 -1.72
CA ILE A 598 -16.97 13.86 -2.90
C ILE A 598 -18.47 13.67 -3.02
N ASN A 599 -19.18 13.38 -1.93
CA ASN A 599 -20.62 13.15 -1.97
C ASN A 599 -21.40 14.42 -2.35
N ASP A 600 -20.94 15.58 -1.87
CA ASP A 600 -21.53 16.89 -2.23
C ASP A 600 -21.22 17.25 -3.69
N ALA A 601 -20.02 16.94 -4.17
CA ALA A 601 -19.65 17.17 -5.56
C ALA A 601 -20.46 16.28 -6.52
N LEU A 602 -20.64 15.00 -6.20
CA LEU A 602 -21.49 14.10 -6.96
C LEU A 602 -22.94 14.57 -6.95
N ASP A 603 -23.48 14.95 -5.79
CA ASP A 603 -24.86 15.46 -5.67
C ASP A 603 -25.12 16.64 -6.61
N ARG A 604 -24.17 17.58 -6.69
CA ARG A 604 -24.28 18.76 -7.56
C ARG A 604 -24.25 18.48 -9.06
N HIS A 605 -23.40 17.52 -9.46
CA HIS A 605 -23.07 17.35 -10.89
C HIS A 605 -23.70 16.12 -11.54
N THR A 606 -24.42 15.27 -10.78
CA THR A 606 -25.06 14.06 -11.30
C THR A 606 -26.56 13.98 -11.03
N GLY A 607 -27.19 15.11 -10.69
CA GLY A 607 -28.63 15.17 -10.43
C GLY A 607 -29.09 14.60 -9.10
N GLY A 608 -28.15 14.47 -8.15
CA GLY A 608 -28.38 13.97 -6.79
C GLY A 608 -27.73 12.61 -6.54
N LEU A 609 -27.06 12.45 -5.39
CA LEU A 609 -26.35 11.23 -5.03
C LEU A 609 -27.29 10.01 -4.97
N GLU A 610 -28.50 10.16 -4.43
CA GLU A 610 -29.49 9.08 -4.32
C GLU A 610 -29.99 8.64 -5.71
N ALA A 611 -30.20 9.60 -6.63
CA ALA A 611 -30.59 9.32 -8.01
C ALA A 611 -29.46 8.60 -8.77
N LEU A 612 -28.20 9.04 -8.58
CA LEU A 612 -27.03 8.39 -9.13
C LEU A 612 -26.91 6.94 -8.62
N GLU A 613 -27.03 6.71 -7.31
CA GLU A 613 -26.99 5.39 -6.70
C GLU A 613 -28.04 4.45 -7.31
N THR A 614 -29.27 4.93 -7.44
CA THR A 614 -30.40 4.15 -7.98
C THR A 614 -30.15 3.77 -9.45
N SER A 615 -29.75 4.74 -10.27
CA SER A 615 -29.50 4.52 -11.71
C SER A 615 -28.27 3.63 -11.93
N PHE A 616 -27.22 3.82 -11.14
CA PHE A 616 -26.02 2.99 -11.19
C PHE A 616 -26.31 1.52 -10.85
N ARG A 617 -27.04 1.25 -9.75
CA ARG A 617 -27.44 -0.11 -9.39
C ARG A 617 -28.23 -0.81 -10.50
N SER A 618 -29.11 -0.07 -11.14
CA SER A 618 -29.89 -0.60 -12.27
C SER A 618 -28.98 -0.90 -13.46
N PHE A 619 -28.11 0.04 -13.83
CA PHE A 619 -27.12 -0.12 -14.89
C PHE A 619 -26.23 -1.34 -14.65
N LEU A 620 -25.63 -1.45 -13.46
CA LEU A 620 -24.70 -2.54 -13.14
C LEU A 620 -25.39 -3.90 -13.14
N LYS A 621 -26.62 -4.00 -12.62
CA LYS A 621 -27.43 -5.23 -12.67
C LYS A 621 -27.79 -5.64 -14.10
N GLU A 622 -28.09 -4.71 -14.99
CA GLU A 622 -28.37 -5.02 -16.40
C GLU A 622 -27.11 -5.52 -17.12
N GLN A 623 -25.93 -4.93 -16.87
CA GLN A 623 -24.66 -5.44 -17.36
C GLN A 623 -24.40 -6.88 -16.88
N ALA A 624 -24.58 -7.12 -15.58
CA ALA A 624 -24.38 -8.45 -15.00
C ALA A 624 -25.35 -9.50 -15.54
N LYS A 625 -26.62 -9.16 -15.76
CA LYS A 625 -27.61 -10.08 -16.37
C LYS A 625 -27.26 -10.40 -17.82
N GLY A 626 -26.78 -9.42 -18.57
CA GLY A 626 -26.44 -9.58 -19.99
C GLY A 626 -25.16 -10.38 -20.21
N TRP A 627 -24.21 -10.33 -19.27
CA TRP A 627 -22.85 -10.87 -19.46
C TRP A 627 -22.82 -12.39 -19.69
N ALA A 628 -23.69 -13.17 -19.11
CA ALA A 628 -23.81 -14.60 -19.33
C ALA A 628 -25.26 -15.03 -19.04
N ALA A 629 -26.15 -14.56 -19.88
CA ALA A 629 -27.59 -14.81 -19.70
C ALA A 629 -27.90 -16.32 -19.69
N GLY A 630 -28.60 -16.77 -18.66
CA GLY A 630 -29.01 -18.18 -18.52
C GLY A 630 -27.93 -19.12 -17.96
N VAL A 631 -26.73 -18.63 -17.60
CA VAL A 631 -25.67 -19.41 -16.95
C VAL A 631 -25.75 -19.29 -15.44
N ASP A 632 -25.65 -20.42 -14.75
CA ASP A 632 -25.59 -20.53 -13.30
C ASP A 632 -24.14 -20.73 -12.86
N PHE A 633 -23.60 -19.78 -12.07
CA PHE A 633 -22.24 -19.82 -11.54
C PHE A 633 -22.15 -20.27 -10.07
N SER A 634 -23.27 -20.64 -9.44
CA SER A 634 -23.29 -21.08 -8.04
C SER A 634 -22.41 -22.31 -7.85
N LYS A 635 -21.50 -22.22 -6.88
CA LYS A 635 -20.55 -23.28 -6.54
C LYS A 635 -21.12 -24.18 -5.43
N GLU A 636 -22.05 -23.70 -4.62
CA GLU A 636 -22.54 -24.36 -3.41
C GLU A 636 -23.20 -25.70 -3.70
N ALA A 637 -24.20 -25.74 -4.58
CA ALA A 637 -24.91 -26.97 -4.94
C ALA A 637 -23.97 -28.01 -5.55
N PHE A 638 -23.01 -27.57 -6.39
CA PHE A 638 -22.02 -28.43 -7.00
C PHE A 638 -21.01 -28.97 -5.97
N ALA A 639 -20.54 -28.12 -5.05
CA ALA A 639 -19.65 -28.51 -3.97
C ALA A 639 -20.32 -29.47 -2.97
N GLU A 640 -21.61 -29.28 -2.67
CA GLU A 640 -22.39 -30.19 -1.80
C GLU A 640 -22.58 -31.57 -2.45
N ALA A 641 -22.83 -31.60 -3.76
CA ALA A 641 -23.01 -32.85 -4.50
C ALA A 641 -21.70 -33.68 -4.63
N LYS A 642 -20.52 -33.02 -4.48
CA LYS A 642 -19.17 -33.65 -4.56
C LYS A 642 -19.00 -34.66 -5.69
N PRO A 643 -19.34 -34.33 -6.95
CA PRO A 643 -19.15 -35.24 -8.06
C PRO A 643 -17.66 -35.49 -8.28
N THR A 644 -17.26 -36.76 -8.39
CA THR A 644 -15.85 -37.19 -8.49
C THR A 644 -15.47 -37.74 -9.85
N ASP A 645 -16.45 -38.08 -10.68
CA ASP A 645 -16.27 -38.66 -11.99
C ASP A 645 -17.28 -38.12 -13.02
N LEU A 646 -17.08 -38.46 -14.28
CA LEU A 646 -17.86 -37.95 -15.39
C LEU A 646 -19.37 -38.31 -15.28
N GLU A 647 -19.71 -39.49 -14.76
CA GLU A 647 -21.09 -39.91 -14.64
C GLU A 647 -21.82 -39.14 -13.50
N SER A 648 -21.18 -38.94 -12.38
CA SER A 648 -21.73 -38.10 -11.28
C SER A 648 -21.91 -36.64 -11.70
N VAL A 649 -20.99 -36.10 -12.51
CA VAL A 649 -21.11 -34.74 -13.06
C VAL A 649 -22.28 -34.67 -14.06
N LYS A 650 -22.44 -35.66 -14.94
CA LYS A 650 -23.58 -35.71 -15.89
C LYS A 650 -24.90 -35.79 -15.15
N LEU A 651 -25.00 -36.63 -14.13
CA LEU A 651 -26.22 -36.75 -13.30
C LEU A 651 -26.57 -35.43 -12.62
N PHE A 652 -25.57 -34.71 -12.11
CA PHE A 652 -25.76 -33.36 -11.54
C PHE A 652 -26.29 -32.38 -12.63
N LEU A 653 -25.72 -32.43 -13.83
CA LEU A 653 -26.13 -31.58 -14.94
C LEU A 653 -27.53 -31.88 -15.50
N GLU A 654 -28.12 -33.05 -15.22
CA GLU A 654 -29.52 -33.33 -15.59
C GLU A 654 -30.48 -32.39 -14.84
N THR A 655 -30.16 -32.06 -13.59
CA THR A 655 -30.96 -31.15 -12.75
C THR A 655 -30.47 -29.70 -12.78
N HIS A 656 -29.21 -29.49 -13.15
CA HIS A 656 -28.54 -28.15 -13.20
C HIS A 656 -27.84 -27.92 -14.56
N PRO A 657 -28.58 -27.91 -15.68
CA PRO A 657 -28.00 -27.98 -17.03
C PRO A 657 -27.18 -26.76 -17.45
N ALA A 658 -27.29 -25.67 -16.70
CA ALA A 658 -26.60 -24.38 -16.94
C ALA A 658 -25.51 -24.08 -15.88
N ASN A 659 -25.20 -25.03 -14.98
CA ASN A 659 -24.21 -24.80 -13.93
C ASN A 659 -22.80 -24.82 -14.52
N PHE A 660 -22.17 -23.64 -14.54
CA PHE A 660 -20.86 -23.42 -15.16
C PHE A 660 -19.73 -24.25 -14.51
N PRO A 661 -19.57 -24.30 -13.17
CA PRO A 661 -18.58 -25.14 -12.51
C PRO A 661 -18.70 -26.62 -12.94
N ALA A 662 -19.90 -27.14 -12.99
CA ALA A 662 -20.15 -28.53 -13.42
C ALA A 662 -19.82 -28.76 -14.90
N LEU A 663 -20.18 -27.82 -15.78
CA LEU A 663 -19.87 -27.90 -17.20
C LEU A 663 -18.36 -27.81 -17.47
N MET A 664 -17.65 -26.96 -16.74
CA MET A 664 -16.17 -26.86 -16.81
C MET A 664 -15.50 -28.12 -16.28
N THR A 665 -16.03 -28.70 -15.19
CA THR A 665 -15.53 -29.97 -14.63
C THR A 665 -15.81 -31.11 -15.62
N GLN A 666 -16.99 -31.17 -16.24
CA GLN A 666 -17.30 -32.13 -17.31
C GLN A 666 -16.30 -32.05 -18.47
N ALA A 667 -16.03 -30.84 -18.96
CA ALA A 667 -15.07 -30.65 -20.04
C ALA A 667 -13.67 -31.13 -19.64
N SER A 668 -13.22 -30.80 -18.44
CA SER A 668 -11.92 -31.21 -17.89
C SER A 668 -11.79 -32.74 -17.75
N LEU A 669 -12.84 -33.42 -17.24
CA LEU A 669 -12.87 -34.89 -17.13
C LEU A 669 -12.88 -35.57 -18.50
N LEU A 670 -13.62 -35.05 -19.48
CA LEU A 670 -13.61 -35.53 -20.85
C LEU A 670 -12.20 -35.43 -21.45
N LEU A 671 -11.47 -34.35 -21.16
CA LEU A 671 -10.07 -34.23 -21.62
C LEU A 671 -9.13 -35.23 -20.94
N GLN A 672 -9.34 -35.52 -19.66
CA GLN A 672 -8.57 -36.52 -18.90
C GLN A 672 -8.83 -37.93 -19.44
N GLU A 673 -10.08 -38.25 -19.82
CA GLU A 673 -10.49 -39.50 -20.44
C GLU A 673 -10.11 -39.57 -21.93
N ASN A 674 -9.45 -38.57 -22.52
CA ASN A 674 -9.10 -38.46 -23.92
C ASN A 674 -10.29 -38.45 -24.88
N ARG A 675 -11.48 -38.02 -24.42
CA ARG A 675 -12.72 -37.88 -25.20
C ARG A 675 -12.79 -36.49 -25.81
N GLN A 676 -11.86 -36.21 -26.72
CA GLN A 676 -11.60 -34.84 -27.20
C GLN A 676 -12.75 -34.23 -28.00
N GLU A 677 -13.53 -35.03 -28.78
CA GLU A 677 -14.67 -34.52 -29.56
C GLU A 677 -15.81 -34.06 -28.66
N GLU A 678 -16.10 -34.81 -27.60
CA GLU A 678 -17.14 -34.43 -26.62
C GLU A 678 -16.69 -33.22 -25.80
N ALA A 679 -15.41 -33.16 -25.45
CA ALA A 679 -14.83 -32.00 -24.74
C ALA A 679 -14.92 -30.74 -25.60
N GLU A 680 -14.58 -30.83 -26.89
CA GLU A 680 -14.70 -29.72 -27.84
C GLU A 680 -16.13 -29.20 -27.93
N ALA A 681 -17.10 -30.10 -28.09
CA ALA A 681 -18.52 -29.70 -28.18
C ALA A 681 -18.99 -28.96 -26.89
N ALA A 682 -18.60 -29.49 -25.74
CA ALA A 682 -18.90 -28.86 -24.44
C ALA A 682 -18.25 -27.49 -24.31
N LEU A 683 -16.96 -27.37 -24.64
CA LEU A 683 -16.20 -26.12 -24.54
C LEU A 683 -16.68 -25.05 -25.53
N LYS A 684 -17.01 -25.42 -26.77
CA LYS A 684 -17.62 -24.49 -27.74
C LYS A 684 -18.90 -23.88 -27.20
N LYS A 685 -19.77 -24.71 -26.64
CA LYS A 685 -21.02 -24.24 -26.00
C LYS A 685 -20.73 -23.27 -24.86
N LEU A 686 -19.73 -23.56 -24.01
CA LEU A 686 -19.31 -22.68 -22.93
C LEU A 686 -18.75 -21.34 -23.44
N VAL A 687 -17.94 -21.36 -24.51
CA VAL A 687 -17.44 -20.14 -25.17
C VAL A 687 -18.58 -19.27 -25.69
N GLU A 688 -19.61 -19.86 -26.27
CA GLU A 688 -20.82 -19.15 -26.73
C GLU A 688 -21.64 -18.59 -25.57
N GLN A 689 -21.76 -19.34 -24.46
CA GLN A 689 -22.53 -18.96 -23.28
C GLN A 689 -21.85 -17.88 -22.46
N VAL A 690 -20.52 -17.84 -22.41
CA VAL A 690 -19.71 -16.87 -21.65
C VAL A 690 -18.71 -16.17 -22.59
N PRO A 691 -19.20 -15.34 -23.52
CA PRO A 691 -18.35 -14.74 -24.56
C PRO A 691 -17.33 -13.75 -24.00
N GLY A 692 -17.59 -13.19 -22.82
CA GLY A 692 -16.70 -12.25 -22.14
C GLY A 692 -15.62 -12.88 -21.27
N ASP A 693 -15.58 -14.22 -21.11
CA ASP A 693 -14.58 -14.86 -20.26
C ASP A 693 -13.18 -14.71 -20.84
N ALA A 694 -12.27 -14.19 -20.02
CA ALA A 694 -10.84 -13.95 -20.35
C ALA A 694 -9.89 -14.73 -19.42
N SER A 695 -10.42 -15.68 -18.65
CA SER A 695 -9.62 -16.39 -17.66
C SER A 695 -8.62 -17.35 -18.32
N THR A 696 -7.42 -17.43 -17.74
CA THR A 696 -6.34 -18.31 -18.22
C THR A 696 -6.66 -19.80 -18.09
N ASN A 697 -7.64 -20.15 -17.28
CA ASN A 697 -8.17 -21.51 -17.13
C ASN A 697 -9.61 -21.63 -17.68
N GLY A 698 -10.04 -20.68 -18.50
CA GLY A 698 -11.39 -20.61 -19.03
C GLY A 698 -11.63 -21.50 -20.25
N PRO A 699 -12.88 -21.51 -20.75
CA PRO A 699 -13.28 -22.38 -21.86
C PRO A 699 -12.43 -22.21 -23.12
N ARG A 700 -12.00 -20.96 -23.46
CA ARG A 700 -11.15 -20.69 -24.64
C ARG A 700 -9.78 -21.30 -24.51
N ARG A 701 -9.16 -21.20 -23.35
CA ARG A 701 -7.83 -21.79 -23.11
C ARG A 701 -7.88 -23.29 -23.16
N LEU A 702 -8.89 -23.93 -22.53
CA LEU A 702 -9.08 -25.38 -22.61
C LEU A 702 -9.39 -25.84 -24.03
N LEU A 703 -10.17 -25.07 -24.82
CA LEU A 703 -10.45 -25.36 -26.21
C LEU A 703 -9.19 -25.27 -27.08
N ALA A 704 -8.32 -24.29 -26.80
CA ALA A 704 -7.01 -24.23 -27.48
C ALA A 704 -6.16 -25.46 -27.20
N ASP A 705 -6.17 -25.99 -25.97
CA ASP A 705 -5.46 -27.23 -25.62
C ASP A 705 -6.02 -28.46 -26.32
N VAL A 706 -7.34 -28.51 -26.56
CA VAL A 706 -7.95 -29.59 -27.41
C VAL A 706 -7.39 -29.54 -28.80
N TYR A 707 -7.45 -28.38 -29.45
CA TYR A 707 -6.94 -28.20 -30.82
C TYR A 707 -5.44 -28.47 -30.91
N ARG A 708 -4.67 -28.05 -29.92
CA ARG A 708 -3.23 -28.32 -29.82
C ARG A 708 -2.93 -29.82 -29.79
N LYS A 709 -3.64 -30.59 -28.95
CA LYS A 709 -3.49 -32.07 -28.87
C LYS A 709 -3.83 -32.77 -30.17
N ARG A 710 -4.82 -32.25 -30.89
CA ARG A 710 -5.26 -32.78 -32.18
C ARG A 710 -4.45 -32.24 -33.35
N ARG A 711 -3.52 -31.29 -33.12
CA ARG A 711 -2.71 -30.60 -34.13
C ARG A 711 -3.56 -29.80 -35.12
N GLU A 712 -4.68 -29.31 -34.71
CA GLU A 712 -5.57 -28.43 -35.47
C GLU A 712 -5.12 -26.97 -35.32
N THR A 713 -4.00 -26.65 -35.95
CA THR A 713 -3.27 -25.39 -35.75
C THR A 713 -4.06 -24.15 -36.15
N GLU A 714 -4.93 -24.24 -37.17
CA GLU A 714 -5.77 -23.10 -37.59
C GLU A 714 -6.85 -22.77 -36.52
N GLN A 715 -7.50 -23.81 -35.99
CA GLN A 715 -8.52 -23.63 -34.93
C GLN A 715 -7.89 -23.18 -33.62
N GLU A 716 -6.70 -23.75 -33.27
CA GLU A 716 -5.93 -23.29 -32.11
C GLU A 716 -5.58 -21.81 -32.25
N ALA A 717 -5.07 -21.35 -33.38
CA ALA A 717 -4.71 -19.98 -33.64
C ALA A 717 -5.95 -19.04 -33.59
N ALA A 718 -7.08 -19.46 -34.11
CA ALA A 718 -8.31 -18.71 -34.12
C ALA A 718 -8.82 -18.45 -32.66
N ILE A 719 -8.92 -19.50 -31.84
CA ILE A 719 -9.42 -19.39 -30.48
C ILE A 719 -8.47 -18.64 -29.55
N LEU A 720 -7.13 -18.78 -29.73
CA LEU A 720 -6.15 -17.99 -28.99
C LEU A 720 -6.21 -16.52 -29.40
N THR A 721 -6.46 -16.21 -30.68
CA THR A 721 -6.66 -14.83 -31.14
C THR A 721 -7.90 -14.23 -30.46
N GLU A 722 -8.99 -14.97 -30.36
CA GLU A 722 -10.19 -14.53 -29.66
C GLU A 722 -9.97 -14.33 -28.16
N HIS A 723 -9.16 -15.17 -27.53
CA HIS A 723 -8.79 -15.06 -26.12
C HIS A 723 -7.97 -13.79 -25.88
N LEU A 724 -6.90 -13.60 -26.65
CA LEU A 724 -5.99 -12.45 -26.52
C LEU A 724 -6.62 -11.11 -26.95
N ALA A 725 -7.77 -11.12 -27.62
CA ALA A 725 -8.56 -9.91 -27.85
C ALA A 725 -9.29 -9.41 -26.57
N ARG A 726 -9.24 -10.15 -25.46
CA ARG A 726 -9.93 -9.86 -24.20
C ARG A 726 -9.01 -9.68 -23.01
N THR A 727 -7.76 -10.09 -23.12
CA THR A 727 -6.76 -9.95 -22.06
C THR A 727 -5.39 -9.65 -22.63
N ALA A 728 -4.66 -8.76 -21.98
CA ALA A 728 -3.28 -8.43 -22.30
C ALA A 728 -2.27 -9.17 -21.40
N ASP A 729 -2.70 -10.03 -20.47
CA ASP A 729 -1.85 -10.60 -19.42
C ASP A 729 -1.48 -12.07 -19.64
N ASP A 730 -2.02 -12.73 -20.70
CA ASP A 730 -1.72 -14.16 -20.96
C ASP A 730 -0.48 -14.33 -21.87
N LEU A 731 0.69 -14.27 -21.23
CA LEU A 731 1.99 -14.43 -21.89
C LEU A 731 2.10 -15.79 -22.63
N GLU A 732 1.63 -16.88 -22.01
CA GLU A 732 1.72 -18.21 -22.61
C GLU A 732 0.89 -18.34 -23.90
N ALA A 733 -0.34 -17.81 -23.87
CA ALA A 733 -1.19 -17.77 -25.06
C ALA A 733 -0.56 -16.94 -26.18
N ALA A 734 0.02 -15.77 -25.86
CA ALA A 734 0.66 -14.90 -26.84
C ALA A 734 1.89 -15.57 -27.47
N MET A 735 2.74 -16.20 -26.66
CA MET A 735 3.90 -16.96 -27.16
C MET A 735 3.48 -18.13 -28.05
N ARG A 736 2.45 -18.86 -27.64
CA ARG A 736 1.94 -19.98 -28.46
C ARG A 736 1.34 -19.49 -29.78
N LEU A 737 0.58 -18.41 -29.76
CA LEU A 737 0.03 -17.83 -31.01
C LEU A 737 1.13 -17.36 -31.94
N GLN A 738 2.23 -16.79 -31.40
CA GLN A 738 3.40 -16.44 -32.22
C GLN A 738 3.99 -17.65 -32.91
N ASP A 739 4.10 -18.82 -32.25
CA ASP A 739 4.57 -20.07 -32.86
C ASP A 739 3.66 -20.55 -33.99
N LEU A 740 2.34 -20.51 -33.76
CA LEU A 740 1.35 -20.89 -34.78
C LEU A 740 1.42 -19.95 -36.00
N CYS A 741 1.64 -18.66 -35.80
CA CYS A 741 1.84 -17.69 -36.89
C CYS A 741 3.10 -18.02 -37.73
N ILE A 742 4.18 -18.54 -37.11
CA ILE A 742 5.39 -18.99 -37.80
C ILE A 742 5.06 -20.24 -38.63
N GLU A 743 4.40 -21.24 -38.04
CA GLU A 743 3.99 -22.46 -38.75
C GLU A 743 3.12 -22.13 -39.97
N ALA A 744 2.21 -21.15 -39.82
CA ALA A 744 1.33 -20.67 -40.89
C ALA A 744 2.02 -19.68 -41.87
N LYS A 745 3.29 -19.31 -41.64
CA LYS A 745 4.05 -18.34 -42.45
C LYS A 745 3.42 -16.93 -42.48
N GLN A 746 2.74 -16.55 -41.44
CA GLN A 746 2.07 -15.24 -41.29
C GLN A 746 3.04 -14.26 -40.59
N LEU A 747 4.09 -13.84 -41.31
CA LEU A 747 5.22 -13.13 -40.71
C LEU A 747 4.85 -11.76 -40.11
N GLU A 748 3.91 -11.04 -40.70
CA GLU A 748 3.38 -9.78 -40.12
C GLU A 748 2.75 -10.02 -38.74
N ARG A 749 1.96 -11.11 -38.64
CA ARG A 749 1.35 -11.49 -37.35
C ARG A 749 2.38 -11.97 -36.33
N VAL A 750 3.50 -12.58 -36.79
CA VAL A 750 4.60 -12.94 -35.86
C VAL A 750 5.15 -11.68 -35.18
N ILE A 751 5.31 -10.59 -35.94
CA ILE A 751 5.79 -9.30 -35.41
C ILE A 751 4.75 -8.68 -34.46
N GLU A 752 3.47 -8.69 -34.85
CA GLU A 752 2.36 -8.19 -34.02
C GLU A 752 2.27 -8.93 -32.68
N GLN A 753 2.32 -10.27 -32.70
CA GLN A 753 2.34 -11.05 -31.47
C GLN A 753 3.61 -10.80 -30.64
N GLY A 754 4.75 -10.57 -31.28
CA GLY A 754 5.97 -10.11 -30.61
C GLY A 754 5.74 -8.82 -29.83
N GLN A 755 5.07 -7.83 -30.39
CA GLN A 755 4.75 -6.58 -29.66
C GLN A 755 3.84 -6.83 -28.45
N THR A 756 2.83 -7.71 -28.58
CA THR A 756 1.98 -8.11 -27.46
C THR A 756 2.78 -8.78 -26.35
N ILE A 757 3.69 -9.69 -26.69
CA ILE A 757 4.58 -10.36 -25.73
C ILE A 757 5.46 -9.33 -25.01
N PHE A 758 6.05 -8.37 -25.73
CA PHE A 758 6.93 -7.36 -25.15
C PHE A 758 6.20 -6.35 -24.25
N GLY A 759 4.88 -6.16 -24.44
CA GLY A 759 4.02 -5.40 -23.54
C GLY A 759 3.76 -6.10 -22.18
N ILE A 760 4.07 -7.41 -22.12
CA ILE A 760 3.96 -8.22 -20.88
C ILE A 760 5.36 -8.48 -20.31
N ASP A 761 6.24 -9.06 -21.12
CA ASP A 761 7.62 -9.39 -20.76
C ASP A 761 8.61 -9.09 -21.91
N PRO A 762 9.33 -7.97 -21.87
CA PRO A 762 10.28 -7.58 -22.89
C PRO A 762 11.59 -8.41 -22.89
N PHE A 763 11.76 -9.31 -21.91
CA PHE A 763 12.97 -10.15 -21.77
C PHE A 763 12.84 -11.54 -22.43
N GLN A 764 11.73 -11.82 -23.14
CA GLN A 764 11.47 -13.10 -23.78
C GLN A 764 12.33 -13.29 -25.03
N ILE A 765 13.58 -13.82 -24.84
CA ILE A 765 14.58 -13.99 -25.88
C ILE A 765 14.02 -14.78 -27.08
N ALA A 766 13.25 -15.85 -26.85
CA ALA A 766 12.66 -16.65 -27.93
C ALA A 766 11.71 -15.82 -28.81
N ALA A 767 10.87 -14.96 -28.19
CA ALA A 767 9.95 -14.09 -28.93
C ALA A 767 10.72 -13.00 -29.71
N ILE A 768 11.78 -12.44 -29.10
CA ILE A 768 12.66 -11.46 -29.78
C ILE A 768 13.29 -12.09 -31.03
N GLN A 769 13.83 -13.29 -30.92
CA GLN A 769 14.47 -13.98 -32.04
C GLN A 769 13.49 -14.31 -33.16
N LYS A 770 12.26 -14.75 -32.83
CA LYS A 770 11.19 -15.04 -33.80
C LYS A 770 10.73 -13.76 -34.51
N THR A 771 10.54 -12.69 -33.77
CA THR A 771 10.17 -11.36 -34.30
C THR A 771 11.28 -10.84 -35.23
N LEU A 772 12.54 -10.97 -34.83
CA LEU A 772 13.70 -10.60 -35.62
C LEU A 772 13.74 -11.36 -36.98
N ALA A 773 13.59 -12.71 -36.94
CA ALA A 773 13.61 -13.52 -38.16
C ALA A 773 12.46 -13.14 -39.12
N ALA A 774 11.29 -12.83 -38.61
CA ALA A 774 10.15 -12.35 -39.40
C ALA A 774 10.46 -10.98 -40.02
N ALA A 775 10.96 -10.04 -39.21
CA ALA A 775 11.31 -8.68 -39.65
C ALA A 775 12.41 -8.67 -40.72
N GLU A 776 13.45 -9.48 -40.56
CA GLU A 776 14.51 -9.61 -41.60
C GLU A 776 13.93 -10.17 -42.91
N THR A 777 13.03 -11.18 -42.84
CA THR A 777 12.39 -11.76 -44.02
C THR A 777 11.52 -10.73 -44.75
N LEU A 778 10.77 -9.91 -44.00
CA LEU A 778 9.89 -8.86 -44.51
C LEU A 778 10.66 -7.59 -44.88
N LYS A 779 11.97 -7.52 -44.60
CA LYS A 779 12.81 -6.30 -44.73
C LYS A 779 12.28 -5.10 -43.89
N GLN A 780 11.68 -5.37 -42.77
CA GLN A 780 11.28 -4.34 -41.79
C GLN A 780 12.51 -3.98 -40.93
N ASN A 781 13.39 -3.19 -41.54
CA ASN A 781 14.73 -2.93 -41.03
C ASN A 781 14.75 -2.27 -39.65
N GLU A 782 13.84 -1.36 -39.38
CA GLU A 782 13.72 -0.68 -38.07
C GLU A 782 13.40 -1.70 -36.96
N VAL A 783 12.42 -2.58 -37.20
CA VAL A 783 12.05 -3.63 -36.26
C VAL A 783 13.23 -4.58 -36.06
N ALA A 784 13.90 -5.02 -37.13
CA ALA A 784 15.03 -5.94 -37.04
C ALA A 784 16.20 -5.33 -36.24
N VAL A 785 16.54 -4.04 -36.45
CA VAL A 785 17.59 -3.34 -35.71
C VAL A 785 17.21 -3.21 -34.24
N ALA A 786 15.94 -2.90 -33.92
CA ALA A 786 15.47 -2.82 -32.55
C ALA A 786 15.62 -4.16 -31.81
N GLN A 787 15.20 -5.28 -32.46
CA GLN A 787 15.33 -6.61 -31.85
C GLN A 787 16.81 -7.05 -31.69
N LEU A 788 17.67 -6.72 -32.66
CA LEU A 788 19.11 -7.00 -32.56
C LEU A 788 19.75 -6.18 -31.43
N SER A 789 19.34 -4.94 -31.25
CA SER A 789 19.82 -4.09 -30.16
C SER A 789 19.41 -4.63 -28.80
N THR A 790 18.16 -5.11 -28.68
CA THR A 790 17.69 -5.78 -27.47
C THR A 790 18.47 -7.06 -27.18
N LEU A 791 18.76 -7.89 -28.20
CA LEU A 791 19.58 -9.10 -28.03
C LEU A 791 21.03 -8.77 -27.62
N LEU A 792 21.62 -7.66 -28.05
CA LEU A 792 22.94 -7.21 -27.60
C LEU A 792 23.00 -6.99 -26.09
N GLU A 793 21.94 -6.46 -25.51
CA GLU A 793 21.85 -6.23 -24.07
C GLU A 793 21.58 -7.53 -23.28
N LEU A 794 20.83 -8.48 -23.88
CA LEU A 794 20.43 -9.73 -23.22
C LEU A 794 21.40 -10.89 -23.43
N GLN A 795 22.15 -10.91 -24.56
CA GLN A 795 23.03 -12.00 -24.99
C GLN A 795 24.42 -11.49 -25.40
N SER A 796 25.20 -11.03 -24.44
CA SER A 796 26.54 -10.44 -24.71
C SER A 796 27.55 -11.42 -25.32
N ASP A 797 27.35 -12.74 -25.22
CA ASP A 797 28.32 -13.75 -25.70
C ASP A 797 28.47 -13.82 -27.24
N ASP A 798 27.45 -13.37 -28.00
CA ASP A 798 27.50 -13.31 -29.49
C ASP A 798 27.49 -11.87 -30.02
N ALA A 799 27.86 -10.89 -29.16
CA ALA A 799 27.82 -9.49 -29.51
C ALA A 799 28.53 -9.12 -30.82
N PRO A 800 29.70 -9.70 -31.22
CA PRO A 800 30.30 -9.40 -32.51
C PRO A 800 29.40 -9.71 -33.71
N ARG A 801 28.68 -10.82 -33.68
CA ARG A 801 27.74 -11.20 -34.74
C ARG A 801 26.51 -10.32 -34.76
N LEU A 802 25.98 -9.99 -33.62
CA LEU A 802 24.84 -9.09 -33.50
C LEU A 802 25.19 -7.71 -34.05
N HIS A 803 26.34 -7.14 -33.64
CA HIS A 803 26.83 -5.91 -34.21
C HIS A 803 27.02 -5.98 -35.75
N TYR A 804 27.56 -7.07 -36.28
CA TYR A 804 27.69 -7.24 -37.71
C TYR A 804 26.30 -7.31 -38.39
N ARG A 805 25.32 -7.99 -37.84
CA ARG A 805 23.97 -8.03 -38.39
C ARG A 805 23.32 -6.65 -38.44
N ILE A 806 23.43 -5.87 -37.34
CA ILE A 806 22.95 -4.49 -37.31
C ILE A 806 23.64 -3.67 -38.41
N ALA A 807 24.96 -3.78 -38.51
CA ALA A 807 25.71 -3.06 -39.52
C ALA A 807 25.24 -3.38 -40.93
N ARG A 808 24.96 -4.65 -41.21
CA ARG A 808 24.47 -5.12 -42.54
C ARG A 808 23.12 -4.48 -42.88
N ILE A 809 22.19 -4.41 -41.91
CA ILE A 809 20.89 -3.83 -42.14
C ILE A 809 21.02 -2.29 -42.29
N GLN A 810 21.85 -1.67 -41.49
CA GLN A 810 22.04 -0.21 -41.51
C GLN A 810 22.87 0.27 -42.70
N GLN A 811 23.53 -0.61 -43.43
CA GLN A 811 24.36 -0.25 -44.60
C GLN A 811 23.59 0.60 -45.65
N GLU A 812 22.30 0.27 -45.84
CA GLU A 812 21.43 0.95 -46.81
C GLU A 812 20.67 2.14 -46.21
N ILE A 813 20.65 2.30 -44.89
CA ILE A 813 19.84 3.30 -44.17
C ILE A 813 20.70 4.41 -43.57
N ASP A 814 21.76 4.02 -42.85
CA ASP A 814 22.71 4.92 -42.17
C ASP A 814 24.12 4.32 -42.18
N SER A 815 24.90 4.75 -43.16
CA SER A 815 26.28 4.25 -43.35
C SER A 815 27.19 4.56 -42.15
N ILE A 816 26.93 5.66 -41.41
CA ILE A 816 27.69 6.06 -40.21
C ILE A 816 27.45 5.08 -39.08
N GLN A 817 26.21 4.77 -38.81
CA GLN A 817 25.87 3.78 -37.78
C GLN A 817 26.33 2.37 -38.18
N SER A 818 26.14 1.99 -39.44
CA SER A 818 26.68 0.75 -39.99
C SER A 818 28.16 0.61 -39.68
N ARG A 819 28.96 1.64 -40.01
CA ARG A 819 30.40 1.67 -39.73
C ARG A 819 30.72 1.57 -38.23
N ARG A 820 29.99 2.26 -37.38
CA ARG A 820 30.16 2.16 -35.91
C ARG A 820 29.96 0.73 -35.42
N HIS A 821 28.91 0.07 -35.87
CA HIS A 821 28.64 -1.32 -35.49
C HIS A 821 29.68 -2.30 -36.06
N VAL A 822 30.17 -2.10 -37.29
CA VAL A 822 31.29 -2.90 -37.82
C VAL A 822 32.54 -2.76 -36.96
N LEU A 823 32.88 -1.54 -36.55
CA LEU A 823 34.04 -1.29 -35.69
C LEU A 823 33.90 -1.95 -34.34
N ARG A 824 32.71 -1.89 -33.71
CA ARG A 824 32.43 -2.60 -32.46
C ARG A 824 32.52 -4.12 -32.60
N ALA A 825 32.05 -4.68 -33.72
CA ALA A 825 32.21 -6.11 -34.02
C ALA A 825 33.69 -6.51 -34.13
N LEU A 826 34.51 -5.67 -34.76
CA LEU A 826 35.95 -5.92 -34.95
C LEU A 826 36.77 -5.65 -33.67
N GLU A 827 36.34 -4.74 -32.81
CA GLU A 827 36.95 -4.50 -31.49
C GLU A 827 36.87 -5.76 -30.61
N GLN A 828 35.71 -6.43 -30.62
CA GLN A 828 35.47 -7.64 -29.82
C GLN A 828 36.00 -8.91 -30.53
N ALA A 829 35.94 -8.95 -31.87
CA ALA A 829 36.39 -10.08 -32.68
C ALA A 829 37.30 -9.60 -33.82
N PRO A 830 38.59 -9.30 -33.57
CA PRO A 830 39.51 -8.72 -34.57
C PRO A 830 39.74 -9.56 -35.80
N ARG A 831 39.41 -10.86 -35.79
CA ARG A 831 39.54 -11.80 -36.91
C ARG A 831 38.24 -12.07 -37.68
N PHE A 832 37.17 -11.27 -37.40
CA PHE A 832 35.87 -11.43 -38.05
C PHE A 832 35.94 -10.99 -39.54
N ARG A 833 36.10 -11.95 -40.45
CA ARG A 833 36.38 -11.67 -41.88
C ARG A 833 35.26 -10.92 -42.57
N GLU A 834 34.00 -11.28 -42.28
CA GLU A 834 32.81 -10.66 -42.86
C GLU A 834 32.67 -9.19 -42.42
N ALA A 835 33.00 -8.89 -41.18
CA ALA A 835 33.02 -7.52 -40.70
C ALA A 835 34.11 -6.67 -41.37
N HIS A 836 35.30 -7.21 -41.61
CA HIS A 836 36.34 -6.54 -42.40
C HIS A 836 35.91 -6.28 -43.84
N ALA A 837 35.25 -7.25 -44.48
CA ALA A 837 34.73 -7.10 -45.84
C ALA A 837 33.72 -5.94 -45.92
N LEU A 838 32.73 -5.92 -44.97
CA LEU A 838 31.75 -4.85 -44.90
C LEU A 838 32.39 -3.48 -44.63
N LEU A 839 33.41 -3.40 -43.75
CA LEU A 839 34.13 -2.14 -43.50
C LEU A 839 34.81 -1.60 -44.78
N LEU A 840 35.38 -2.48 -45.60
CA LEU A 840 35.99 -2.11 -46.88
C LEU A 840 34.93 -1.68 -47.91
N GLU A 841 33.75 -2.30 -47.93
CA GLU A 841 32.61 -1.88 -48.76
C GLU A 841 32.14 -0.49 -48.43
N LEU A 842 31.91 -0.22 -47.12
CA LEU A 842 31.49 1.08 -46.62
C LEU A 842 32.50 2.18 -46.98
N LYS A 843 33.81 1.90 -46.82
CA LYS A 843 34.87 2.81 -47.15
C LYS A 843 34.95 3.14 -48.66
N ARG A 844 34.73 2.15 -49.52
CA ARG A 844 34.66 2.35 -50.97
C ARG A 844 33.47 3.19 -51.40
N ALA A 845 32.32 3.01 -50.74
CA ALA A 845 31.13 3.80 -51.00
C ALA A 845 31.33 5.26 -50.62
N GLU A 846 31.98 5.56 -49.48
CA GLU A 846 32.34 6.91 -49.05
C GLU A 846 33.27 7.59 -50.05
N THR A 847 34.32 6.91 -50.53
CA THR A 847 35.25 7.48 -51.50
C THR A 847 34.66 7.65 -52.91
N ALA A 848 33.60 6.94 -53.25
CA ALA A 848 32.89 7.11 -54.52
C ALA A 848 31.89 8.27 -54.52
N THR A 849 31.50 8.78 -53.34
CA THR A 849 30.57 9.90 -53.15
C THR A 849 31.30 11.24 -52.90
N GLU A 850 32.64 11.24 -52.69
CA GLU A 850 33.40 12.47 -52.67
C GLU A 850 33.59 12.98 -54.13
N PRO A 851 33.14 14.20 -54.46
CA PRO A 851 33.39 14.76 -55.79
C PRO A 851 34.91 14.87 -55.99
N ALA A 852 35.38 14.36 -57.09
CA ALA A 852 36.76 14.57 -57.49
C ALA A 852 37.02 16.11 -57.56
N GLU A 853 37.88 16.64 -56.69
CA GLU A 853 38.35 18.02 -56.73
C GLU A 853 39.09 18.31 -57.99
#